data_7b5f154fdda96119391c93ec905c6fb1
#
_entry.id   7b5f154fdda96119391c93ec905c6fb1
#
_cell.length_a   1.000
_cell.length_b   1.000
_cell.length_c   1.000
_cell.angle_alpha   90.00
_cell.angle_beta   90.00
_cell.angle_gamma   90.00
#
_symmetry.space_group_name_H-M   'P 1'
#
loop_
_entity.id
_entity.type
_entity.pdbx_description
1 polymer ?
#
loop_
_entity_poly.entity_id
_entity_poly.type
_entity_poly.pdbx_seq_one_letter_code
_entity_poly.pdbx_strand_id
1 'polypeptide(L)'
;MKPKGITKRRFLQAMGAGTPTMLAVSSNLAAGQAATARPDAVTRKAEPIDCSSCFTASSRDFGPRGRAAGLTRESSQDRLIRVPGGERTFRGLPFRLGPEDVSRKSWIVVRRNGPAWAPAQVEIPVDRAATYVCMAAFCDWETAASDENDPAWSRGLHLADLILVLEDGSEQRNPVRRAFEVNPLSVGFGEQCYTAVTHREESARSLTDPLANASLWGILQTTVRSSDQAEPDDAFRGLLSIAAFASPQPQRRIRKIRLEARSEEPLIVCGLTLYQGIGHPLRYEGVRTYRFTLPEGQARGPRHDWEVEADLGVVVKVYRLPAFDGESWVASSPVGLGERSEYPAGDRYLYADVAAAPDAALTLRNRRSGATFVFDLAEAATGRETSPRPTQPRVELIEPHKTWIRGQVRDATTGRPTPVCLAFRAANGRYLPPYGHRADVNNGWFQDYGADTQRGSASYAYVDGTFQIELPVGAVFVEITKGFEYEPVRRKLRIEPNQRELTLDIERFADLRASKWASADTHVHFLSPSTAVLEGQAEGLNLIHLLAAQWGDLYSNVGDLAHGALRSRDGEMIVHVGSENRQHLLGHMSVLGAHGEPVFPMSADGPGEGQIGMPLWSTLAEWADRCRGNDGLSVAVHFPLPIGELAADIALGKIDAVELMPRPLSEEFDSLAFRDWYRYLNCGYRLPVVGGTDKMRASMPVGLHRAYAYLGDDEFSVQNWSKAVRRGNTFMSSGPLLFFKADGRAPGQEIVFRAGGGRVEVEAQARCTTPIHRLEVVWNGRVVASQVEARGTRELRLKENLTLSGPGWLAARCFSRFESFWSRIAAHTSPVYVTTPGQELFSAPVASYMLRLIDGAESWARELATRPDPETFERVLAVFRNARAAVDERLRRHR
;
A
#
# COMPACT_ATOMS: atom_id res chain seq x y z
N MET A 1 14.12 -19.71 35.74
CA MET A 1 12.86 -19.95 35.01
C MET A 1 12.70 -18.87 33.97
N LYS A 2 12.79 -19.20 32.67
CA LYS A 2 12.61 -18.24 31.57
C LYS A 2 11.12 -18.05 31.33
N PRO A 3 10.57 -16.81 31.15
CA PRO A 3 9.19 -16.63 30.84
C PRO A 3 8.94 -17.02 29.34
N LYS A 4 7.91 -17.80 29.12
CA LYS A 4 7.43 -18.19 27.80
C LYS A 4 6.78 -16.96 27.13
N GLY A 5 7.32 -16.52 26.01
CA GLY A 5 6.79 -15.43 25.23
C GLY A 5 5.36 -15.70 24.70
N ILE A 6 4.53 -14.70 24.76
CA ILE A 6 3.18 -14.69 24.21
C ILE A 6 3.30 -14.49 22.69
N THR A 7 2.79 -15.44 21.91
CA THR A 7 2.89 -15.40 20.45
C THR A 7 1.95 -14.33 19.85
N LYS A 8 2.39 -13.70 18.77
CA LYS A 8 1.71 -12.71 17.91
C LYS A 8 0.22 -12.96 17.65
N ARG A 9 -0.21 -14.21 17.75
CA ARG A 9 -1.59 -14.66 17.53
C ARG A 9 -2.60 -14.23 18.63
N ARG A 10 -2.15 -13.97 19.84
CA ARG A 10 -3.02 -13.52 20.95
C ARG A 10 -3.22 -12.01 20.98
N PHE A 11 -2.29 -11.25 20.41
CA PHE A 11 -2.40 -9.78 20.31
C PHE A 11 -3.52 -9.35 19.36
N LEU A 12 -3.69 -10.05 18.23
CA LEU A 12 -4.74 -9.76 17.24
C LEU A 12 -6.16 -10.15 17.69
N GLN A 13 -6.30 -10.95 18.75
CA GLN A 13 -7.61 -11.34 19.29
C GLN A 13 -8.20 -10.36 20.31
N ALA A 14 -7.40 -9.43 20.80
CA ALA A 14 -7.84 -8.47 21.81
C ALA A 14 -8.41 -7.15 21.24
N MET A 15 -8.27 -6.93 19.93
CA MET A 15 -8.81 -5.73 19.25
C MET A 15 -10.05 -6.10 18.43
N GLY A 16 -11.07 -6.66 19.06
CA GLY A 16 -12.26 -7.10 18.38
C GLY A 16 -13.43 -6.16 18.59
N ALA A 17 -13.92 -5.58 17.50
CA ALA A 17 -15.35 -5.50 17.19
C ALA A 17 -15.49 -4.95 15.77
N GLY A 18 -15.77 -5.84 14.83
CA GLY A 18 -16.10 -5.49 13.43
C GLY A 18 -15.23 -6.18 12.40
N THR A 19 -15.12 -7.49 12.47
CA THR A 19 -14.39 -8.32 11.50
C THR A 19 -15.32 -9.07 10.55
N PRO A 20 -14.97 -9.17 9.27
CA PRO A 20 -15.31 -10.33 8.49
C PRO A 20 -14.30 -11.44 8.84
N THR A 21 -14.81 -12.57 9.22
CA THR A 21 -14.14 -13.80 9.63
C THR A 21 -13.16 -14.26 8.56
N MET A 22 -11.85 -14.18 8.81
CA MET A 22 -10.87 -14.98 8.09
C MET A 22 -10.80 -16.36 8.73
N LEU A 23 -11.34 -17.34 8.07
CA LEU A 23 -11.13 -18.76 8.37
C LEU A 23 -9.68 -19.12 8.00
N ALA A 24 -8.86 -19.33 9.02
CA ALA A 24 -7.56 -19.96 8.85
C ALA A 24 -7.78 -21.45 8.58
N VAL A 25 -7.56 -21.88 7.35
CA VAL A 25 -7.47 -23.28 6.98
C VAL A 25 -6.05 -23.76 7.32
N SER A 26 -5.92 -24.53 8.37
CA SER A 26 -4.74 -25.32 8.65
C SER A 26 -4.64 -26.44 7.61
N SER A 27 -3.67 -26.35 6.71
CA SER A 27 -3.34 -27.43 5.79
C SER A 27 -2.55 -28.52 6.51
N ASN A 28 -3.21 -29.61 6.85
CA ASN A 28 -2.55 -30.90 7.04
C ASN A 28 -2.21 -31.45 5.65
N LEU A 29 -0.94 -31.43 5.31
CA LEU A 29 -0.42 -32.17 4.16
C LEU A 29 -0.29 -33.64 4.54
N ALA A 30 -1.33 -34.42 4.23
CA ALA A 30 -1.20 -35.85 4.06
C ALA A 30 -0.84 -36.12 2.61
N ALA A 31 0.33 -36.72 2.40
CA ALA A 31 0.75 -37.22 1.10
C ALA A 31 -0.19 -38.35 0.67
N GLY A 32 -1.02 -38.07 -0.31
CA GLY A 32 -1.84 -39.02 -1.02
C GLY A 32 -1.53 -38.92 -2.50
N GLN A 33 -0.76 -39.86 -3.03
CA GLN A 33 -0.62 -40.07 -4.48
C GLN A 33 -1.98 -40.40 -5.08
N ALA A 34 -2.52 -39.50 -5.86
CA ALA A 34 -3.57 -39.79 -6.82
C ALA A 34 -3.02 -39.36 -8.20
N ALA A 35 -2.52 -40.31 -8.94
CA ALA A 35 -2.26 -40.16 -10.36
C ALA A 35 -3.59 -39.91 -11.08
N THR A 36 -3.92 -38.63 -11.35
CA THR A 36 -4.99 -38.30 -12.28
C THR A 36 -4.40 -38.16 -13.69
N ALA A 37 -4.93 -38.92 -14.61
CA ALA A 37 -4.60 -38.89 -16.02
C ALA A 37 -4.63 -37.46 -16.55
N ARG A 38 -3.50 -37.01 -17.12
CA ARG A 38 -3.39 -35.76 -17.87
C ARG A 38 -4.22 -35.87 -19.15
N PRO A 39 -4.94 -34.81 -19.56
CA PRO A 39 -5.53 -34.81 -20.89
C PRO A 39 -4.44 -34.86 -21.95
N ASP A 40 -4.60 -35.77 -22.89
CA ASP A 40 -3.72 -35.88 -24.06
C ASP A 40 -3.73 -34.60 -24.91
N ALA A 41 -2.55 -34.29 -25.46
CA ALA A 41 -2.28 -33.36 -26.56
C ALA A 41 -2.05 -31.88 -26.26
N VAL A 42 -1.10 -31.56 -25.36
CA VAL A 42 -0.11 -30.51 -25.67
C VAL A 42 1.20 -31.26 -25.93
N THR A 43 1.72 -31.16 -27.11
CA THR A 43 3.01 -31.77 -27.47
C THR A 43 4.04 -31.25 -26.48
N ARG A 44 4.61 -32.13 -25.65
CA ARG A 44 5.62 -31.73 -24.66
C ARG A 44 6.77 -31.09 -25.41
N LYS A 45 6.90 -29.78 -25.30
CA LYS A 45 8.00 -29.02 -25.94
C LYS A 45 9.36 -29.29 -25.28
N ALA A 46 9.38 -29.94 -24.12
CA ALA A 46 10.60 -30.29 -23.41
C ALA A 46 10.60 -31.76 -22.99
N GLU A 47 11.72 -32.45 -23.24
CA GLU A 47 11.90 -33.87 -22.98
C GLU A 47 13.23 -34.12 -22.26
N PRO A 48 13.21 -34.69 -21.02
CA PRO A 48 14.44 -35.01 -20.31
C PRO A 48 15.21 -36.15 -20.98
N ILE A 49 16.54 -36.02 -21.00
CA ILE A 49 17.43 -37.06 -21.46
C ILE A 49 17.71 -38.03 -20.30
N ASP A 50 17.62 -39.34 -20.53
CA ASP A 50 18.09 -40.32 -19.56
C ASP A 50 19.61 -40.39 -19.56
N CYS A 51 20.25 -39.78 -18.60
CA CYS A 51 21.69 -39.76 -18.41
C CYS A 51 22.18 -40.87 -17.47
N SER A 52 21.34 -41.79 -17.02
CA SER A 52 21.68 -42.79 -15.98
C SER A 52 22.88 -43.68 -16.30
N SER A 53 23.02 -44.08 -17.56
CA SER A 53 24.19 -44.87 -18.03
C SER A 53 25.48 -44.07 -18.14
N CYS A 54 25.37 -42.73 -18.09
CA CYS A 54 26.50 -41.81 -18.26
C CYS A 54 26.96 -41.21 -16.93
N PHE A 55 26.29 -41.49 -15.81
CA PHE A 55 26.73 -41.00 -14.52
C PHE A 55 28.10 -41.59 -14.09
N THR A 56 29.04 -40.72 -13.81
CA THR A 56 30.41 -41.09 -13.50
C THR A 56 30.72 -41.06 -12.02
N ALA A 57 30.08 -40.15 -11.25
CA ALA A 57 30.38 -39.87 -9.88
C ALA A 57 29.13 -39.87 -8.94
N SER A 58 29.42 -40.17 -7.68
CA SER A 58 28.56 -39.94 -6.54
C SER A 58 29.11 -38.81 -5.67
N SER A 59 28.33 -38.32 -4.72
CA SER A 59 28.82 -37.29 -3.78
C SER A 59 29.99 -37.75 -2.92
N ARG A 60 30.19 -39.09 -2.71
CA ARG A 60 31.31 -39.66 -1.95
C ARG A 60 32.64 -39.55 -2.67
N ASP A 61 32.63 -39.40 -3.99
CA ASP A 61 33.86 -39.33 -4.80
C ASP A 61 34.56 -37.97 -4.63
N PHE A 62 33.85 -36.94 -4.13
CA PHE A 62 34.47 -35.65 -3.86
C PHE A 62 35.22 -35.65 -2.53
N GLY A 63 36.50 -35.29 -2.57
CA GLY A 63 37.37 -35.27 -1.40
C GLY A 63 36.99 -34.16 -0.40
N PRO A 64 37.58 -34.21 0.83
CA PRO A 64 37.25 -33.28 1.89
C PRO A 64 37.67 -31.81 1.64
N ARG A 65 38.39 -31.56 0.57
CA ARG A 65 38.89 -30.21 0.21
C ARG A 65 38.05 -29.51 -0.83
N GLY A 66 37.22 -30.23 -1.58
CA GLY A 66 36.31 -29.62 -2.53
C GLY A 66 35.06 -29.03 -1.84
N ARG A 67 34.49 -27.95 -2.35
CA ARG A 67 33.23 -27.39 -1.79
C ARG A 67 32.05 -28.34 -1.93
N ALA A 68 32.01 -29.14 -2.99
CA ALA A 68 31.03 -30.21 -3.11
C ALA A 68 31.16 -31.27 -2.01
N ALA A 69 32.33 -31.40 -1.37
CA ALA A 69 32.48 -32.24 -0.18
C ALA A 69 31.59 -31.80 0.99
N GLY A 70 31.14 -30.55 1.01
CA GLY A 70 30.12 -30.03 1.94
C GLY A 70 28.75 -30.71 1.77
N LEU A 71 28.50 -31.38 0.63
CA LEU A 71 27.25 -32.12 0.40
C LEU A 71 27.13 -33.38 1.29
N THR A 72 28.22 -33.84 1.83
CA THR A 72 28.29 -35.07 2.64
C THR A 72 28.54 -34.79 4.13
N ARG A 73 28.83 -33.55 4.51
CA ARG A 73 29.06 -33.16 5.90
C ARG A 73 27.79 -32.52 6.48
N GLU A 74 27.42 -32.99 7.66
CA GLU A 74 26.63 -32.21 8.59
C GLU A 74 27.42 -30.92 8.87
N SER A 75 26.90 -29.80 8.41
CA SER A 75 27.42 -28.50 8.84
C SER A 75 27.21 -28.39 10.35
N SER A 76 28.01 -27.61 11.06
CA SER A 76 27.80 -27.30 12.49
C SER A 76 26.41 -26.76 12.85
N GLN A 77 25.50 -26.67 11.87
CA GLN A 77 24.13 -26.22 11.97
C GLN A 77 23.11 -27.28 11.49
N ASP A 78 23.48 -28.56 11.37
CA ASP A 78 22.61 -29.70 11.03
C ASP A 78 21.83 -29.60 9.71
N ARG A 79 22.27 -28.77 8.77
CA ARG A 79 21.64 -28.63 7.45
C ARG A 79 22.54 -29.14 6.33
N LEU A 80 22.17 -30.29 5.78
CA LEU A 80 22.80 -30.84 4.59
C LEU A 80 22.45 -29.97 3.38
N ILE A 81 23.44 -29.55 2.61
CA ILE A 81 23.24 -29.03 1.26
C ILE A 81 22.76 -30.20 0.41
N ARG A 82 21.48 -30.18 0.01
CA ARG A 82 20.91 -31.24 -0.84
C ARG A 82 20.87 -30.81 -2.29
N VAL A 83 21.51 -31.57 -3.15
CA VAL A 83 21.29 -31.48 -4.58
C VAL A 83 20.00 -32.27 -4.87
N PRO A 84 19.02 -31.68 -5.56
CA PRO A 84 17.80 -32.39 -5.90
C PRO A 84 18.10 -33.60 -6.81
N GLY A 85 17.33 -34.67 -6.66
CA GLY A 85 17.45 -35.89 -7.44
C GLY A 85 16.11 -36.40 -7.95
N GLY A 86 16.12 -37.41 -8.83
CA GLY A 86 14.93 -37.98 -9.43
C GLY A 86 14.31 -37.13 -10.55
N GLU A 87 13.02 -37.28 -10.78
CA GLU A 87 12.30 -36.45 -11.77
C GLU A 87 11.94 -35.11 -11.13
N ARG A 88 12.38 -34.02 -11.75
CA ARG A 88 12.17 -32.64 -11.27
C ARG A 88 11.74 -31.75 -12.43
N THR A 89 11.03 -30.67 -12.08
CA THR A 89 10.72 -29.60 -13.03
C THR A 89 11.32 -28.30 -12.50
N PHE A 90 12.27 -27.74 -13.24
CA PHE A 90 12.91 -26.48 -12.91
C PHE A 90 12.49 -25.43 -13.94
N ARG A 91 11.84 -24.35 -13.48
CA ARG A 91 11.35 -23.28 -14.36
C ARG A 91 10.54 -23.78 -15.56
N GLY A 92 9.69 -24.78 -15.30
CA GLY A 92 8.87 -25.43 -16.32
C GLY A 92 9.56 -26.49 -17.18
N LEU A 93 10.87 -26.62 -17.09
CA LEU A 93 11.65 -27.62 -17.81
C LEU A 93 11.77 -28.92 -16.99
N PRO A 94 11.28 -30.07 -17.50
CA PRO A 94 11.45 -31.35 -16.82
C PRO A 94 12.88 -31.84 -16.92
N PHE A 95 13.43 -32.35 -15.84
CA PHE A 95 14.74 -33.00 -15.78
C PHE A 95 14.62 -34.39 -15.16
N ARG A 96 15.42 -35.31 -15.63
CA ARG A 96 15.66 -36.61 -15.00
C ARG A 96 17.04 -36.58 -14.39
N LEU A 97 17.10 -36.30 -13.10
CA LEU A 97 18.33 -36.24 -12.32
C LEU A 97 18.69 -37.63 -11.81
N GLY A 98 19.91 -37.77 -11.32
CA GLY A 98 20.32 -38.98 -10.63
C GLY A 98 19.64 -39.18 -9.28
N PRO A 99 19.78 -40.36 -8.66
CA PRO A 99 19.19 -40.64 -7.35
C PRO A 99 19.74 -39.71 -6.27
N GLU A 100 18.92 -39.40 -5.27
CA GLU A 100 19.32 -38.60 -4.09
C GLU A 100 20.29 -39.38 -3.14
N ASP A 101 20.43 -40.68 -3.32
CA ASP A 101 21.32 -41.50 -2.54
C ASP A 101 22.77 -41.13 -2.81
N VAL A 102 23.43 -40.57 -1.80
CA VAL A 102 24.79 -40.09 -1.86
C VAL A 102 25.84 -41.18 -2.20
N SER A 103 25.48 -42.47 -2.03
CA SER A 103 26.35 -43.60 -2.36
C SER A 103 26.27 -44.04 -3.80
N ARG A 104 25.24 -43.62 -4.55
CA ARG A 104 25.02 -44.01 -5.94
C ARG A 104 25.54 -42.91 -6.88
N LYS A 105 26.04 -43.36 -8.04
CA LYS A 105 26.39 -42.41 -9.11
C LYS A 105 25.16 -41.61 -9.53
N SER A 106 25.25 -40.32 -9.44
CA SER A 106 24.14 -39.42 -9.65
C SER A 106 24.45 -38.27 -10.60
N TRP A 107 25.72 -38.10 -10.95
CA TRP A 107 26.20 -36.95 -11.75
C TRP A 107 27.20 -37.37 -12.83
N ILE A 108 27.21 -36.62 -13.91
CA ILE A 108 28.28 -36.67 -14.90
C ILE A 108 29.31 -35.60 -14.50
N VAL A 109 30.52 -36.03 -14.21
CA VAL A 109 31.61 -35.12 -13.85
C VAL A 109 32.69 -35.20 -14.89
N VAL A 110 33.11 -34.04 -15.43
CA VAL A 110 34.26 -33.97 -16.35
C VAL A 110 35.31 -33.01 -15.77
N ARG A 111 36.57 -33.44 -15.92
CA ARG A 111 37.74 -32.70 -15.40
C ARG A 111 38.98 -33.09 -16.21
N ARG A 112 39.82 -32.12 -16.60
CA ARG A 112 41.11 -32.41 -17.23
C ARG A 112 42.04 -32.98 -16.18
N ASN A 113 42.79 -34.02 -16.54
CA ASN A 113 43.69 -34.74 -15.65
C ASN A 113 43.01 -35.29 -14.38
N GLY A 114 41.67 -35.58 -14.46
CA GLY A 114 40.89 -36.06 -13.34
C GLY A 114 41.04 -37.54 -13.03
N PRO A 115 40.55 -37.98 -11.86
CA PRO A 115 40.46 -39.38 -11.48
C PRO A 115 39.47 -40.13 -12.39
N ALA A 116 39.43 -41.46 -12.30
CA ALA A 116 38.54 -42.29 -13.11
C ALA A 116 37.04 -41.94 -13.04
N TRP A 117 36.57 -41.38 -11.95
CA TRP A 117 35.19 -40.92 -11.78
C TRP A 117 34.95 -39.52 -12.35
N ALA A 118 35.99 -38.79 -12.76
CA ALA A 118 35.89 -37.48 -13.42
C ALA A 118 36.76 -37.48 -14.68
N PRO A 119 36.36 -38.24 -15.75
CA PRO A 119 37.13 -38.35 -16.99
C PRO A 119 37.15 -37.00 -17.73
N ALA A 120 38.13 -36.85 -18.63
CA ALA A 120 38.25 -35.64 -19.45
C ALA A 120 37.12 -35.50 -20.49
N GLN A 121 36.41 -36.57 -20.80
CA GLN A 121 35.32 -36.56 -21.79
C GLN A 121 34.25 -37.59 -21.43
N VAL A 122 32.97 -37.22 -21.67
CA VAL A 122 31.80 -38.10 -21.59
C VAL A 122 30.90 -37.87 -22.80
N GLU A 123 30.43 -38.95 -23.42
CA GLU A 123 29.45 -38.91 -24.52
C GLU A 123 28.09 -39.40 -24.05
N ILE A 124 27.03 -38.66 -24.42
CA ILE A 124 25.65 -38.89 -24.02
C ILE A 124 24.85 -39.11 -25.29
N PRO A 125 24.33 -40.31 -25.56
CA PRO A 125 23.48 -40.59 -26.74
C PRO A 125 22.18 -39.76 -26.65
N VAL A 126 21.75 -39.18 -27.79
CA VAL A 126 20.54 -38.38 -27.86
C VAL A 126 19.62 -38.81 -28.99
N ASP A 127 20.09 -38.76 -30.23
CA ASP A 127 19.43 -39.16 -31.48
C ASP A 127 18.04 -38.49 -31.69
N ARG A 128 17.91 -37.22 -31.33
CA ARG A 128 16.70 -36.38 -31.42
C ARG A 128 17.05 -34.96 -31.83
N ALA A 129 16.10 -34.28 -32.47
CA ALA A 129 16.24 -32.85 -32.77
C ALA A 129 15.85 -32.00 -31.54
N ALA A 130 16.44 -30.81 -31.44
CA ALA A 130 16.07 -29.81 -30.40
C ALA A 130 16.42 -28.40 -30.87
N THR A 131 15.65 -27.41 -30.43
CA THR A 131 16.02 -25.98 -30.56
C THR A 131 17.04 -25.57 -29.51
N TYR A 132 16.92 -26.12 -28.31
CA TYR A 132 17.87 -25.92 -27.20
C TYR A 132 18.15 -27.21 -26.46
N VAL A 133 19.35 -27.32 -25.95
CA VAL A 133 19.72 -28.30 -24.94
C VAL A 133 19.84 -27.55 -23.59
N CYS A 134 18.98 -27.87 -22.64
CA CYS A 134 19.00 -27.28 -21.31
C CYS A 134 19.80 -28.16 -20.35
N MET A 135 20.69 -27.58 -19.59
CA MET A 135 21.58 -28.24 -18.65
C MET A 135 21.34 -27.78 -17.23
N ALA A 136 21.12 -28.72 -16.32
CA ALA A 136 21.12 -28.50 -14.89
C ALA A 136 22.49 -28.92 -14.34
N ALA A 137 23.24 -27.98 -13.81
CA ALA A 137 24.64 -28.21 -13.44
C ALA A 137 25.09 -27.33 -12.27
N PHE A 138 26.23 -27.72 -11.69
CA PHE A 138 27.01 -26.86 -10.79
C PHE A 138 28.50 -27.10 -11.06
N CYS A 139 29.34 -26.23 -10.52
CA CYS A 139 30.79 -26.44 -10.56
C CYS A 139 31.36 -26.45 -9.13
N ASP A 140 32.57 -26.95 -9.00
CA ASP A 140 33.32 -26.93 -7.77
C ASP A 140 34.72 -26.41 -8.02
N TRP A 141 35.46 -26.14 -6.98
CA TRP A 141 36.88 -25.86 -7.04
C TRP A 141 37.59 -26.50 -5.84
N GLU A 142 38.84 -26.93 -6.03
CA GLU A 142 39.68 -27.31 -4.91
C GLU A 142 40.31 -26.04 -4.33
N THR A 143 40.14 -25.83 -3.04
CA THR A 143 40.84 -24.76 -2.33
C THR A 143 42.32 -25.05 -2.23
N ALA A 144 43.13 -24.50 -3.11
CA ALA A 144 44.55 -24.38 -2.85
C ALA A 144 44.80 -23.16 -1.93
N ALA A 145 45.87 -23.26 -1.12
CA ALA A 145 46.16 -22.28 -0.07
C ALA A 145 46.85 -21.00 -0.59
N SER A 146 46.43 -20.40 -1.70
CA SER A 146 47.08 -19.20 -2.24
C SER A 146 46.03 -18.11 -2.57
N ASP A 147 46.43 -16.87 -2.57
CA ASP A 147 45.60 -15.70 -2.90
C ASP A 147 45.00 -15.75 -4.31
N GLU A 148 45.45 -16.62 -5.17
CA GLU A 148 44.90 -16.89 -6.50
C GLU A 148 43.54 -17.62 -6.46
N ASN A 149 43.10 -18.04 -5.29
CA ASN A 149 41.81 -18.77 -5.10
C ASN A 149 40.65 -17.91 -4.68
N ASP A 150 40.75 -16.61 -4.77
CA ASP A 150 39.57 -15.75 -4.70
C ASP A 150 38.60 -16.16 -5.80
N PRO A 151 37.35 -16.55 -5.46
CA PRO A 151 36.28 -16.85 -6.45
C PRO A 151 36.13 -15.76 -7.51
N ALA A 152 36.48 -14.52 -7.21
CA ALA A 152 36.44 -13.41 -8.15
C ALA A 152 37.41 -13.61 -9.35
N TRP A 153 38.56 -14.22 -9.17
CA TRP A 153 39.55 -14.44 -10.24
C TRP A 153 39.18 -15.61 -11.15
N SER A 154 38.28 -16.51 -10.73
CA SER A 154 37.88 -17.67 -11.51
C SER A 154 36.61 -17.42 -12.35
N ARG A 155 36.03 -16.21 -12.30
CA ARG A 155 34.88 -15.82 -13.15
C ARG A 155 35.29 -15.87 -14.62
N GLY A 156 34.48 -16.60 -15.42
CA GLY A 156 34.79 -16.82 -16.84
C GLY A 156 35.76 -17.98 -17.12
N LEU A 157 36.25 -18.68 -16.08
CA LEU A 157 37.10 -19.88 -16.28
C LEU A 157 36.33 -20.87 -17.15
N HIS A 158 36.95 -21.28 -18.24
CA HIS A 158 36.43 -22.26 -19.19
C HIS A 158 36.57 -23.67 -18.62
N LEU A 159 35.51 -24.19 -18.05
CA LEU A 159 35.51 -25.50 -17.37
C LEU A 159 35.41 -26.64 -18.34
N ALA A 160 34.52 -26.54 -19.30
CA ALA A 160 34.29 -27.61 -20.31
C ALA A 160 33.57 -27.03 -21.56
N ASP A 161 33.57 -27.80 -22.62
CA ASP A 161 32.68 -27.61 -23.79
C ASP A 161 31.50 -28.58 -23.70
N LEU A 162 30.28 -28.08 -23.94
CA LEU A 162 29.14 -28.88 -24.31
C LEU A 162 29.04 -28.89 -25.83
N ILE A 163 29.32 -30.03 -26.44
CA ILE A 163 29.45 -30.19 -27.88
C ILE A 163 28.24 -30.95 -28.40
N LEU A 164 27.49 -30.32 -29.30
CA LEU A 164 26.40 -30.95 -30.05
C LEU A 164 26.97 -31.59 -31.29
N VAL A 165 26.90 -32.91 -31.39
CA VAL A 165 27.31 -33.66 -32.55
C VAL A 165 26.06 -34.01 -33.35
N LEU A 166 25.92 -33.43 -34.54
CA LEU A 166 24.71 -33.61 -35.39
C LEU A 166 24.82 -34.90 -36.20
N GLU A 167 23.71 -35.31 -36.83
CA GLU A 167 23.63 -36.55 -37.63
C GLU A 167 24.58 -36.57 -38.82
N ASP A 168 24.95 -35.42 -39.37
CA ASP A 168 25.92 -35.28 -40.46
C ASP A 168 27.40 -35.31 -39.97
N GLY A 169 27.60 -35.43 -38.67
CA GLY A 169 28.95 -35.42 -38.07
C GLY A 169 29.46 -34.01 -37.78
N SER A 170 28.78 -32.96 -38.14
CA SER A 170 29.14 -31.60 -37.74
C SER A 170 29.05 -31.39 -36.23
N GLU A 171 29.93 -30.54 -35.70
CA GLU A 171 30.01 -30.29 -34.28
C GLU A 171 29.79 -28.79 -33.99
N GLN A 172 28.98 -28.50 -32.98
CA GLN A 172 28.91 -27.17 -32.35
C GLN A 172 29.44 -27.24 -30.93
N ARG A 173 30.42 -26.41 -30.65
CA ARG A 173 31.02 -26.25 -29.33
C ARG A 173 30.41 -25.08 -28.60
N ASN A 174 29.92 -25.34 -27.43
CA ASN A 174 29.35 -24.34 -26.53
C ASN A 174 30.18 -24.31 -25.26
N PRO A 175 30.86 -23.21 -24.91
CA PRO A 175 31.67 -23.14 -23.71
C PRO A 175 30.78 -23.15 -22.44
N VAL A 176 31.22 -23.87 -21.43
CA VAL A 176 30.64 -23.85 -20.09
C VAL A 176 31.65 -23.20 -19.16
N ARG A 177 31.31 -22.01 -18.71
CA ARG A 177 32.23 -21.15 -17.97
C ARG A 177 31.64 -20.84 -16.59
N ARG A 178 32.50 -20.74 -15.59
CA ARG A 178 32.13 -20.31 -14.23
C ARG A 178 31.57 -18.88 -14.25
N ALA A 179 30.52 -18.66 -13.51
CA ALA A 179 29.76 -17.40 -13.42
C ALA A 179 29.03 -16.99 -14.72
N PHE A 180 29.13 -17.76 -15.81
CA PHE A 180 28.39 -17.58 -17.04
C PHE A 180 27.28 -18.62 -17.17
N GLU A 181 27.65 -19.86 -17.49
CA GLU A 181 26.70 -20.95 -17.70
C GLU A 181 26.50 -21.78 -16.41
N VAL A 182 27.42 -21.65 -15.45
CA VAL A 182 27.40 -22.47 -14.23
C VAL A 182 28.03 -21.74 -13.03
N ASN A 183 27.49 -21.98 -11.85
CA ASN A 183 28.06 -21.54 -10.57
C ASN A 183 28.29 -22.71 -9.61
N PRO A 184 29.02 -22.51 -8.52
CA PRO A 184 29.02 -23.41 -7.37
C PRO A 184 27.62 -23.50 -6.72
N LEU A 185 27.40 -24.56 -5.93
CA LEU A 185 26.15 -24.78 -5.19
C LEU A 185 25.83 -23.69 -4.17
N SER A 186 26.83 -22.94 -3.74
CA SER A 186 26.65 -21.79 -2.85
C SER A 186 27.31 -20.59 -3.48
N VAL A 187 26.56 -19.49 -3.57
CA VAL A 187 27.03 -18.23 -4.14
C VAL A 187 26.68 -17.10 -3.19
N GLY A 188 27.44 -16.01 -3.24
CA GLY A 188 27.13 -14.80 -2.50
C GLY A 188 26.02 -13.98 -3.12
N PHE A 189 25.55 -12.97 -2.41
CA PHE A 189 24.60 -12.00 -2.93
C PHE A 189 25.17 -11.32 -4.19
N GLY A 190 24.37 -11.32 -5.27
CA GLY A 190 24.78 -10.73 -6.54
C GLY A 190 25.72 -11.57 -7.39
N GLU A 191 26.11 -12.76 -6.99
CA GLU A 191 26.98 -13.68 -7.72
C GLU A 191 26.20 -14.64 -8.62
N GLN A 192 25.23 -14.15 -9.38
CA GLN A 192 24.46 -14.96 -10.30
C GLN A 192 25.20 -15.17 -11.62
N CYS A 193 24.84 -16.24 -12.33
CA CYS A 193 25.35 -16.48 -13.69
C CYS A 193 24.84 -15.39 -14.67
N TYR A 194 25.70 -15.10 -15.66
CA TYR A 194 25.31 -14.17 -16.74
C TYR A 194 24.38 -14.81 -17.77
N THR A 195 24.52 -16.11 -18.04
CA THR A 195 23.82 -16.83 -19.11
C THR A 195 23.08 -18.08 -18.63
N ALA A 196 22.91 -18.20 -17.30
CA ALA A 196 22.10 -19.24 -16.69
C ALA A 196 21.25 -18.65 -15.56
N VAL A 197 20.23 -19.38 -15.18
CA VAL A 197 19.35 -19.02 -14.06
C VAL A 197 19.42 -20.09 -12.98
N THR A 198 19.16 -19.75 -11.75
CA THR A 198 19.07 -20.72 -10.66
C THR A 198 17.83 -21.59 -10.80
N HIS A 199 17.92 -22.87 -10.43
CA HIS A 199 16.79 -23.78 -10.44
C HIS A 199 15.67 -23.32 -9.50
N ARG A 200 14.43 -23.68 -9.85
CA ARG A 200 13.24 -23.54 -9.01
C ARG A 200 12.34 -24.72 -9.22
N GLU A 201 11.84 -25.28 -8.14
CA GLU A 201 10.89 -26.37 -8.16
C GLU A 201 9.42 -25.90 -8.19
N GLU A 202 9.16 -24.69 -7.70
CA GLU A 202 7.80 -24.16 -7.59
C GLU A 202 7.53 -23.10 -8.67
N SER A 203 6.30 -23.10 -9.18
CA SER A 203 5.77 -21.96 -9.92
C SER A 203 5.76 -20.74 -9.02
N ALA A 204 6.08 -19.56 -9.56
CA ALA A 204 6.04 -18.34 -8.79
C ALA A 204 4.63 -18.10 -8.25
N ARG A 205 4.53 -17.77 -6.98
CA ARG A 205 3.27 -17.40 -6.35
C ARG A 205 2.78 -16.07 -6.90
N SER A 206 1.46 -15.91 -6.92
CA SER A 206 0.82 -14.64 -7.24
C SER A 206 1.37 -13.52 -6.36
N LEU A 207 1.68 -12.38 -6.98
CA LEU A 207 2.16 -11.16 -6.32
C LEU A 207 1.09 -10.41 -5.52
N THR A 208 -0.08 -10.99 -5.35
CA THR A 208 -1.19 -10.36 -4.61
C THR A 208 -1.03 -10.41 -3.09
N ASP A 209 -0.10 -11.22 -2.58
CA ASP A 209 0.25 -11.23 -1.16
C ASP A 209 1.22 -10.07 -0.87
N PRO A 210 0.88 -9.13 0.02
CA PRO A 210 1.77 -8.04 0.42
C PRO A 210 3.11 -8.51 0.98
N LEU A 211 3.13 -9.65 1.67
CA LEU A 211 4.37 -10.26 2.18
C LEU A 211 5.17 -10.92 1.07
N ALA A 212 4.50 -11.51 0.06
CA ALA A 212 5.15 -12.02 -1.13
C ALA A 212 5.79 -10.89 -1.95
N ASN A 213 5.25 -9.69 -1.94
CA ASN A 213 5.85 -8.52 -2.60
C ASN A 213 7.20 -8.12 -1.99
N ALA A 214 7.34 -8.20 -0.69
CA ALA A 214 8.63 -7.95 -0.03
C ALA A 214 9.67 -9.01 -0.41
N SER A 215 9.25 -10.24 -0.66
CA SER A 215 10.11 -11.34 -1.05
C SER A 215 10.38 -11.43 -2.56
N LEU A 216 9.65 -10.72 -3.40
CA LEU A 216 9.92 -10.65 -4.84
C LEU A 216 11.29 -10.07 -5.15
N TRP A 217 11.68 -9.09 -4.40
CA TRP A 217 13.03 -8.54 -4.50
C TRP A 217 14.06 -9.65 -4.30
N GLY A 218 13.87 -10.48 -3.28
CA GLY A 218 14.65 -11.69 -3.08
C GLY A 218 14.51 -12.72 -4.20
N ILE A 219 13.30 -12.96 -4.71
CA ILE A 219 13.04 -13.96 -5.76
C ILE A 219 13.76 -13.64 -7.07
N LEU A 220 13.74 -12.40 -7.52
CA LEU A 220 14.40 -12.00 -8.74
C LEU A 220 15.93 -11.97 -8.61
N GLN A 221 16.43 -11.66 -7.43
CA GLN A 221 17.86 -11.54 -7.18
C GLN A 221 18.48 -12.77 -6.53
N THR A 222 17.74 -13.48 -5.70
CA THR A 222 18.34 -14.48 -4.80
C THR A 222 17.63 -15.84 -4.80
N THR A 223 16.49 -15.99 -5.46
CA THR A 223 15.65 -17.20 -5.35
C THR A 223 15.10 -17.50 -3.95
N VAL A 224 15.16 -16.54 -3.04
CA VAL A 224 14.65 -16.72 -1.67
C VAL A 224 13.16 -16.95 -1.69
N ARG A 225 12.71 -17.98 -1.03
CA ARG A 225 11.31 -18.14 -0.65
C ARG A 225 10.96 -17.11 0.41
N SER A 226 9.79 -16.54 0.31
CA SER A 226 9.15 -15.84 1.42
C SER A 226 8.64 -16.82 2.46
N SER A 227 9.41 -17.75 2.91
CA SER A 227 9.04 -18.44 4.14
C SER A 227 9.57 -17.62 5.30
N ASP A 228 8.71 -17.31 6.24
CA ASP A 228 9.01 -16.63 7.50
C ASP A 228 10.10 -17.33 8.31
N GLN A 229 10.82 -18.28 7.72
CA GLN A 229 11.73 -19.21 8.40
C GLN A 229 13.04 -19.49 7.64
N ALA A 230 13.26 -18.90 6.46
CA ALA A 230 14.55 -19.08 5.77
C ALA A 230 15.54 -18.06 6.30
N GLU A 231 16.56 -18.53 6.97
CA GLU A 231 17.74 -17.73 7.25
C GLU A 231 18.33 -17.24 5.91
N PRO A 232 18.77 -15.98 5.81
CA PRO A 232 19.30 -15.42 4.57
C PRO A 232 20.39 -16.28 3.92
N ASP A 233 21.20 -16.96 4.74
CA ASP A 233 22.27 -17.82 4.26
C ASP A 233 21.80 -19.11 3.56
N ASP A 234 20.61 -19.62 3.87
CA ASP A 234 20.07 -20.83 3.23
C ASP A 234 19.59 -20.56 1.80
N ALA A 235 19.27 -19.32 1.51
CA ALA A 235 18.78 -18.89 0.21
C ALA A 235 19.82 -19.04 -0.91
N PHE A 236 21.07 -19.10 -0.57
CA PHE A 236 22.20 -19.14 -1.50
C PHE A 236 22.89 -20.51 -1.57
N ARG A 237 22.30 -21.53 -0.97
CA ARG A 237 22.88 -22.87 -0.88
C ARG A 237 22.11 -23.91 -1.69
N GLY A 238 22.83 -24.86 -2.26
CA GLY A 238 22.24 -25.96 -3.01
C GLY A 238 21.66 -25.57 -4.37
N LEU A 239 22.11 -24.47 -4.95
CA LEU A 239 21.56 -23.92 -6.18
C LEU A 239 22.18 -24.55 -7.42
N LEU A 240 21.36 -25.23 -8.25
CA LEU A 240 21.74 -25.63 -9.59
C LEU A 240 21.63 -24.45 -10.56
N SER A 241 22.57 -24.35 -11.47
CA SER A 241 22.51 -23.45 -12.62
C SER A 241 21.79 -24.16 -13.77
N ILE A 242 20.77 -23.50 -14.33
CA ILE A 242 20.06 -23.97 -15.52
C ILE A 242 20.49 -23.10 -16.68
N ALA A 243 21.24 -23.67 -17.61
CA ALA A 243 21.69 -23.02 -18.83
C ALA A 243 21.00 -23.63 -20.06
N ALA A 244 20.82 -22.85 -21.12
CA ALA A 244 20.20 -23.29 -22.36
C ALA A 244 21.14 -22.99 -23.55
N PHE A 245 21.49 -24.01 -24.28
CA PHE A 245 22.40 -23.98 -25.44
C PHE A 245 21.61 -24.17 -26.72
N ALA A 246 21.65 -23.19 -27.63
CA ALA A 246 20.94 -23.27 -28.88
C ALA A 246 21.54 -24.31 -29.81
N SER A 247 20.71 -25.10 -30.52
CA SER A 247 21.14 -25.93 -31.62
C SER A 247 21.30 -25.07 -32.87
N PRO A 248 22.39 -25.22 -33.60
CA PRO A 248 22.62 -24.45 -34.85
C PRO A 248 21.66 -24.81 -35.95
N GLN A 249 21.18 -26.04 -35.92
CA GLN A 249 20.23 -26.60 -36.90
C GLN A 249 19.09 -27.32 -36.19
N PRO A 250 18.07 -26.60 -35.72
CA PRO A 250 17.02 -27.15 -34.84
C PRO A 250 16.22 -28.31 -35.44
N GLN A 251 16.20 -28.44 -36.77
CA GLN A 251 15.48 -29.49 -37.47
C GLN A 251 16.31 -30.76 -37.63
N ARG A 252 17.61 -30.70 -37.44
CA ARG A 252 18.51 -31.86 -37.53
C ARG A 252 18.63 -32.56 -36.17
N ARG A 253 18.82 -33.88 -36.26
CA ARG A 253 18.99 -34.70 -35.04
C ARG A 253 20.37 -34.46 -34.44
N ILE A 254 20.40 -34.22 -33.17
CA ILE A 254 21.58 -34.27 -32.33
C ILE A 254 21.85 -35.77 -32.07
N ARG A 255 22.90 -36.33 -32.66
CA ARG A 255 23.25 -37.75 -32.51
C ARG A 255 23.70 -38.03 -31.08
N LYS A 256 24.55 -37.18 -30.55
CA LYS A 256 25.05 -37.24 -29.18
C LYS A 256 25.45 -35.85 -28.66
N ILE A 257 25.49 -35.71 -27.34
CA ILE A 257 26.13 -34.60 -26.65
C ILE A 257 27.46 -35.09 -26.10
N ARG A 258 28.54 -34.35 -26.33
CA ARG A 258 29.84 -34.64 -25.76
C ARG A 258 30.25 -33.52 -24.81
N LEU A 259 30.54 -33.88 -23.55
CA LEU A 259 31.12 -32.99 -22.57
C LEU A 259 32.63 -33.19 -22.61
N GLU A 260 33.41 -32.15 -22.84
CA GLU A 260 34.87 -32.20 -22.98
C GLU A 260 35.51 -31.18 -22.02
N ALA A 261 36.25 -31.66 -21.05
CA ALA A 261 36.88 -30.82 -20.02
C ALA A 261 37.95 -29.88 -20.58
N ARG A 262 37.94 -28.62 -20.13
CA ARG A 262 38.95 -27.62 -20.49
C ARG A 262 39.84 -27.22 -19.28
N SER A 263 39.33 -27.47 -18.08
CA SER A 263 39.99 -27.11 -16.83
C SER A 263 40.25 -28.34 -15.95
N GLU A 264 41.16 -28.18 -15.00
CA GLU A 264 41.36 -29.11 -13.89
C GLU A 264 40.29 -29.00 -12.84
N GLU A 265 39.48 -27.93 -12.86
CA GLU A 265 38.31 -27.78 -12.00
C GLU A 265 37.12 -28.51 -12.60
N PRO A 266 36.34 -29.21 -11.78
CA PRO A 266 35.25 -30.05 -12.28
C PRO A 266 34.02 -29.27 -12.69
N LEU A 267 33.42 -29.67 -13.83
CA LEU A 267 32.02 -29.39 -14.13
C LEU A 267 31.19 -30.61 -13.74
N ILE A 268 30.08 -30.36 -13.00
CA ILE A 268 29.15 -31.39 -12.54
C ILE A 268 27.79 -31.17 -13.21
N VAL A 269 27.42 -32.10 -14.12
CA VAL A 269 26.12 -32.07 -14.80
C VAL A 269 25.17 -33.05 -14.13
N CYS A 270 24.06 -32.54 -13.62
CA CYS A 270 23.02 -33.31 -12.92
C CYS A 270 21.96 -33.86 -13.87
N GLY A 271 21.65 -33.16 -14.96
CA GLY A 271 20.65 -33.58 -15.93
C GLY A 271 20.61 -32.68 -17.15
N LEU A 272 20.07 -33.23 -18.23
CA LEU A 272 19.93 -32.59 -19.53
C LEU A 272 18.49 -32.73 -20.02
N THR A 273 18.01 -31.72 -20.75
CA THR A 273 16.67 -31.71 -21.34
C THR A 273 16.72 -31.12 -22.72
N LEU A 274 16.05 -31.75 -23.66
CA LEU A 274 15.83 -31.22 -24.99
C LEU A 274 14.61 -30.32 -24.99
N TYR A 275 14.72 -29.17 -25.62
CA TYR A 275 13.61 -28.24 -25.77
C TYR A 275 13.35 -27.93 -27.28
N GLN A 276 12.06 -27.99 -27.68
CA GLN A 276 11.60 -27.83 -29.05
C GLN A 276 10.74 -26.58 -29.26
N GLY A 277 10.85 -25.59 -28.39
CA GLY A 277 10.07 -24.37 -28.47
C GLY A 277 10.61 -23.35 -29.46
N ILE A 278 9.83 -22.29 -29.68
CA ILE A 278 10.18 -21.19 -30.59
C ILE A 278 11.13 -20.20 -29.90
N GLY A 279 10.93 -19.94 -28.63
CA GLY A 279 11.69 -18.96 -27.86
C GLY A 279 12.81 -19.55 -27.04
N HIS A 280 13.60 -18.70 -26.41
CA HIS A 280 14.58 -19.13 -25.43
C HIS A 280 13.86 -19.57 -24.14
N PRO A 281 14.01 -20.83 -23.66
CA PRO A 281 13.16 -21.38 -22.59
C PRO A 281 13.32 -20.68 -21.24
N LEU A 282 14.43 -19.99 -21.02
CA LEU A 282 14.72 -19.28 -19.76
C LEU A 282 14.53 -17.76 -19.85
N ARG A 283 14.09 -17.25 -21.00
CA ARG A 283 13.86 -15.82 -21.20
C ARG A 283 12.37 -15.55 -21.29
N TYR A 284 11.87 -14.83 -20.29
CA TYR A 284 10.47 -14.41 -20.29
C TYR A 284 10.30 -13.08 -21.04
N GLU A 285 9.19 -12.96 -21.74
CA GLU A 285 8.74 -11.66 -22.24
C GLU A 285 8.21 -10.80 -21.09
N GLY A 286 8.05 -9.50 -21.34
CA GLY A 286 7.44 -8.59 -20.38
C GLY A 286 6.00 -9.02 -20.02
N VAL A 287 5.50 -8.53 -18.90
CA VAL A 287 4.15 -8.88 -18.41
C VAL A 287 3.09 -8.56 -19.46
N ARG A 288 2.31 -9.56 -19.84
CA ARG A 288 1.16 -9.46 -20.75
C ARG A 288 -0.10 -9.86 -20.03
N THR A 289 -1.23 -9.23 -20.37
CA THR A 289 -2.53 -9.52 -19.76
C THR A 289 -3.34 -10.42 -20.68
N TYR A 290 -3.76 -11.55 -20.14
CA TYR A 290 -4.62 -12.52 -20.82
C TYR A 290 -6.03 -12.48 -20.20
N ARG A 291 -7.05 -12.57 -21.06
CA ARG A 291 -8.45 -12.68 -20.65
C ARG A 291 -8.94 -14.09 -20.90
N PHE A 292 -9.44 -14.74 -19.87
CA PHE A 292 -10.16 -15.99 -19.97
C PHE A 292 -11.65 -15.72 -20.00
N THR A 293 -12.35 -16.26 -20.99
CA THR A 293 -13.81 -16.28 -21.01
C THR A 293 -14.26 -17.61 -20.43
N LEU A 294 -14.86 -17.58 -19.25
CA LEU A 294 -15.31 -18.77 -18.55
C LEU A 294 -16.69 -19.23 -19.03
N PRO A 295 -17.07 -20.51 -18.86
CA PRO A 295 -18.44 -20.97 -19.04
C PRO A 295 -19.44 -20.19 -18.16
N GLU A 296 -20.69 -20.14 -18.58
CA GLU A 296 -21.74 -19.39 -17.91
C GLU A 296 -21.94 -19.85 -16.45
N GLY A 297 -22.15 -18.91 -15.53
CA GLY A 297 -22.42 -19.20 -14.11
C GLY A 297 -21.24 -19.58 -13.24
N GLN A 298 -20.01 -19.64 -13.78
CA GLN A 298 -18.80 -20.07 -13.05
C GLN A 298 -17.99 -18.96 -12.41
N ALA A 299 -18.41 -17.70 -12.54
CA ALA A 299 -17.78 -16.58 -11.87
C ALA A 299 -18.82 -15.68 -11.20
N ARG A 300 -18.65 -15.39 -9.90
CA ARG A 300 -19.56 -14.51 -9.15
C ARG A 300 -18.75 -13.58 -8.26
N GLY A 301 -18.99 -12.26 -8.39
CA GLY A 301 -18.31 -11.25 -7.59
C GLY A 301 -16.78 -11.21 -7.79
N PRO A 302 -16.01 -10.64 -6.86
CA PRO A 302 -14.55 -10.57 -6.96
C PRO A 302 -13.86 -11.92 -6.72
N ARG A 303 -14.52 -12.86 -6.08
CA ARG A 303 -13.97 -14.19 -5.77
C ARG A 303 -14.20 -15.16 -6.94
N HIS A 304 -13.24 -16.05 -7.15
CA HIS A 304 -13.32 -17.13 -8.15
C HIS A 304 -12.63 -18.40 -7.64
N ASP A 305 -13.08 -19.54 -8.17
CA ASP A 305 -12.51 -20.85 -7.84
C ASP A 305 -11.46 -21.31 -8.89
N TRP A 306 -10.92 -20.39 -9.67
CA TRP A 306 -10.00 -20.68 -10.75
C TRP A 306 -8.56 -20.30 -10.40
N GLU A 307 -7.64 -21.17 -10.77
CA GLU A 307 -6.18 -20.96 -10.69
C GLU A 307 -5.60 -20.94 -12.09
N VAL A 308 -4.58 -20.12 -12.29
CA VAL A 308 -3.81 -20.04 -13.52
C VAL A 308 -2.35 -20.30 -13.19
N GLU A 309 -1.73 -21.19 -13.96
CA GLU A 309 -0.31 -21.53 -13.85
C GLU A 309 0.33 -21.41 -15.23
N ALA A 310 1.61 -21.04 -15.29
CA ALA A 310 2.42 -21.03 -16.50
C ALA A 310 3.57 -22.03 -16.34
N ASP A 311 3.82 -22.85 -17.37
CA ASP A 311 4.92 -23.80 -17.36
C ASP A 311 6.29 -23.12 -17.53
N LEU A 312 6.46 -22.25 -18.51
CA LEU A 312 7.68 -21.50 -18.81
C LEU A 312 7.50 -20.01 -18.50
N GLY A 313 7.07 -19.71 -17.28
CA GLY A 313 6.79 -18.33 -16.90
C GLY A 313 6.32 -18.17 -15.48
N VAL A 314 5.84 -16.95 -15.23
CA VAL A 314 5.33 -16.52 -13.95
C VAL A 314 3.95 -15.91 -14.14
N VAL A 315 2.95 -16.42 -13.41
CA VAL A 315 1.67 -15.75 -13.29
C VAL A 315 1.81 -14.70 -12.17
N VAL A 316 1.80 -13.44 -12.59
CA VAL A 316 1.99 -12.29 -11.69
C VAL A 316 0.75 -12.07 -10.84
N LYS A 317 -0.44 -12.14 -11.48
CA LYS A 317 -1.72 -11.87 -10.83
C LYS A 317 -2.85 -12.57 -11.56
N VAL A 318 -3.84 -13.06 -10.80
CA VAL A 318 -5.11 -13.53 -11.34
C VAL A 318 -6.24 -12.75 -10.68
N TYR A 319 -7.11 -12.15 -11.49
CA TYR A 319 -8.11 -11.22 -10.95
C TYR A 319 -9.35 -11.12 -11.87
N ARG A 320 -10.41 -10.56 -11.30
CA ARG A 320 -11.60 -10.12 -12.04
C ARG A 320 -11.66 -8.60 -12.04
N LEU A 321 -12.24 -8.03 -13.09
CA LEU A 321 -12.51 -6.61 -13.17
C LEU A 321 -14.01 -6.37 -12.93
N PRO A 322 -14.37 -5.28 -12.24
CA PRO A 322 -15.75 -4.80 -12.20
C PRO A 322 -16.21 -4.36 -13.60
N ALA A 323 -17.51 -4.18 -13.76
CA ALA A 323 -18.05 -3.59 -15.00
C ALA A 323 -17.45 -2.20 -15.22
N PHE A 324 -17.04 -1.94 -16.46
CA PHE A 324 -16.51 -0.65 -16.86
C PHE A 324 -16.97 -0.27 -18.26
N ASP A 325 -17.69 0.85 -18.34
CA ASP A 325 -18.00 1.55 -19.57
C ASP A 325 -17.29 2.90 -19.54
N GLY A 326 -16.23 3.03 -20.32
CA GLY A 326 -15.38 4.21 -20.28
C GLY A 326 -16.08 5.49 -20.69
N GLU A 327 -17.04 5.45 -21.62
CA GLU A 327 -17.78 6.64 -22.05
C GLU A 327 -18.71 7.13 -20.93
N SER A 328 -19.48 6.23 -20.34
CA SER A 328 -20.33 6.54 -19.19
C SER A 328 -19.48 6.99 -17.99
N TRP A 329 -18.29 6.39 -17.79
CA TRP A 329 -17.39 6.79 -16.72
C TRP A 329 -16.85 8.21 -16.90
N VAL A 330 -16.47 8.60 -18.11
CA VAL A 330 -16.03 9.98 -18.41
C VAL A 330 -17.19 10.97 -18.20
N ALA A 331 -18.40 10.60 -18.59
CA ALA A 331 -19.60 11.45 -18.45
C ALA A 331 -20.15 11.48 -17.01
N SER A 332 -19.73 10.58 -16.15
CA SER A 332 -20.25 10.47 -14.78
C SER A 332 -19.75 11.59 -13.89
N SER A 333 -20.63 12.01 -12.98
CA SER A 333 -20.36 12.98 -11.92
C SER A 333 -20.85 12.39 -10.58
N PRO A 334 -20.12 12.61 -9.50
CA PRO A 334 -18.93 13.44 -9.31
C PRO A 334 -17.61 12.73 -9.64
N VAL A 335 -16.57 13.49 -9.94
CA VAL A 335 -15.21 13.01 -10.22
C VAL A 335 -14.36 13.08 -8.96
N GLY A 336 -13.43 12.13 -8.77
CA GLY A 336 -12.43 12.17 -7.67
C GLY A 336 -12.90 11.60 -6.34
N LEU A 337 -14.13 11.16 -6.20
CA LEU A 337 -14.68 10.63 -4.94
C LEU A 337 -14.40 9.13 -4.73
N GLY A 338 -13.77 8.48 -5.69
CA GLY A 338 -13.57 7.03 -5.69
C GLY A 338 -14.76 6.28 -6.28
N GLU A 339 -14.73 4.98 -6.24
CA GLU A 339 -15.71 4.10 -6.87
C GLU A 339 -16.09 2.93 -5.99
N ARG A 340 -17.29 2.43 -6.20
CA ARG A 340 -17.73 1.12 -5.70
C ARG A 340 -17.71 0.13 -6.84
N SER A 341 -17.03 -0.98 -6.66
CA SER A 341 -16.99 -2.03 -7.68
C SER A 341 -18.33 -2.73 -7.76
N GLU A 342 -18.88 -2.78 -8.96
CA GLU A 342 -20.04 -3.60 -9.30
C GLU A 342 -19.59 -4.74 -10.21
N TYR A 343 -19.85 -5.97 -9.78
CA TYR A 343 -19.56 -7.17 -10.56
C TYR A 343 -20.87 -7.73 -11.12
N PRO A 344 -21.07 -7.65 -12.45
CA PRO A 344 -22.31 -8.11 -13.05
C PRO A 344 -22.58 -9.58 -12.77
N ALA A 345 -23.86 -9.92 -12.57
CA ALA A 345 -24.32 -11.29 -12.33
C ALA A 345 -24.20 -12.12 -13.59
N GLY A 346 -23.41 -12.39 -14.29
CA GLY A 346 -23.22 -13.10 -15.56
C GLY A 346 -21.90 -12.79 -16.22
N ASP A 347 -21.08 -11.95 -15.58
CA ASP A 347 -19.74 -11.70 -16.09
C ASP A 347 -18.89 -12.98 -16.07
N ARG A 348 -18.27 -13.27 -17.20
CA ARG A 348 -17.55 -14.50 -17.51
C ARG A 348 -16.05 -14.31 -17.60
N TYR A 349 -15.55 -13.10 -17.32
CA TYR A 349 -14.16 -12.78 -17.55
C TYR A 349 -13.30 -12.97 -16.31
N LEU A 350 -12.18 -13.67 -16.51
CA LEU A 350 -11.06 -13.77 -15.59
C LEU A 350 -9.81 -13.25 -16.31
N TYR A 351 -8.98 -12.52 -15.61
CA TYR A 351 -7.76 -11.94 -16.16
C TYR A 351 -6.54 -12.55 -15.48
N ALA A 352 -5.46 -12.73 -16.24
CA ALA A 352 -4.17 -13.07 -15.69
C ALA A 352 -3.07 -12.21 -16.30
N ASP A 353 -2.25 -11.62 -15.46
CA ASP A 353 -1.01 -10.97 -15.85
C ASP A 353 0.12 -11.99 -15.79
N VAL A 354 0.80 -12.21 -16.91
CA VAL A 354 1.76 -13.30 -17.08
C VAL A 354 3.04 -12.80 -17.74
N ALA A 355 4.19 -13.14 -17.15
CA ALA A 355 5.50 -13.00 -17.76
C ALA A 355 6.01 -14.40 -18.11
N ALA A 356 6.11 -14.72 -19.39
CA ALA A 356 6.42 -16.08 -19.84
C ALA A 356 7.22 -16.10 -21.13
N ALA A 357 7.81 -17.26 -21.45
CA ALA A 357 8.36 -17.51 -22.76
C ALA A 357 7.24 -17.44 -23.84
N PRO A 358 7.55 -17.04 -25.09
CA PRO A 358 6.53 -16.81 -26.12
C PRO A 358 5.63 -18.01 -26.40
N ASP A 359 6.11 -19.22 -26.19
CA ASP A 359 5.45 -20.49 -26.42
C ASP A 359 5.16 -21.27 -25.14
N ALA A 360 5.10 -20.57 -24.00
CA ALA A 360 4.64 -21.18 -22.76
C ALA A 360 3.19 -21.64 -22.85
N ALA A 361 2.81 -22.58 -21.99
CA ALA A 361 1.44 -23.01 -21.84
C ALA A 361 0.85 -22.45 -20.52
N LEU A 362 -0.39 -21.95 -20.59
CA LEU A 362 -1.17 -21.60 -19.42
C LEU A 362 -2.11 -22.73 -19.04
N THR A 363 -2.07 -23.15 -17.81
CA THR A 363 -3.01 -24.11 -17.21
C THR A 363 -4.04 -23.37 -16.38
N LEU A 364 -5.30 -23.45 -16.80
CA LEU A 364 -6.45 -22.94 -16.06
C LEU A 364 -7.13 -24.10 -15.32
N ARG A 365 -7.16 -24.09 -14.00
CA ARG A 365 -7.74 -25.13 -13.17
C ARG A 365 -8.85 -24.60 -12.28
N ASN A 366 -9.98 -25.29 -12.25
CA ASN A 366 -11.05 -25.00 -11.30
C ASN A 366 -10.83 -25.80 -10.02
N ARG A 367 -10.65 -25.12 -8.89
CA ARG A 367 -10.39 -25.75 -7.58
C ARG A 367 -11.54 -26.64 -7.10
N ARG A 368 -12.77 -26.29 -7.45
CA ARG A 368 -13.97 -26.98 -6.95
C ARG A 368 -14.27 -28.22 -7.77
N SER A 369 -14.23 -28.13 -9.09
CA SER A 369 -14.59 -29.25 -9.97
C SER A 369 -13.37 -30.10 -10.39
N GLY A 370 -12.14 -29.61 -10.19
CA GLY A 370 -10.92 -30.23 -10.67
C GLY A 370 -10.72 -30.11 -12.20
N ALA A 371 -11.63 -29.46 -12.91
CA ALA A 371 -11.53 -29.29 -14.36
C ALA A 371 -10.29 -28.47 -14.71
N THR A 372 -9.51 -28.98 -15.68
CA THR A 372 -8.25 -28.40 -16.10
C THR A 372 -8.25 -28.18 -17.62
N PHE A 373 -7.78 -27.01 -18.03
CA PHE A 373 -7.67 -26.60 -19.43
C PHE A 373 -6.27 -26.05 -19.66
N VAL A 374 -5.66 -26.38 -20.81
CA VAL A 374 -4.32 -25.94 -21.18
C VAL A 374 -4.40 -25.13 -22.46
N PHE A 375 -3.71 -23.99 -22.48
CA PHE A 375 -3.70 -23.05 -23.60
C PHE A 375 -2.26 -22.73 -23.99
N ASP A 376 -1.96 -22.76 -25.29
CA ASP A 376 -0.69 -22.34 -25.84
C ASP A 376 -0.68 -20.81 -26.00
N LEU A 377 0.32 -20.14 -25.43
CA LEU A 377 0.43 -18.68 -25.49
C LEU A 377 0.74 -18.17 -26.90
N ALA A 378 1.48 -18.94 -27.71
CA ALA A 378 1.73 -18.59 -29.10
C ALA A 378 0.43 -18.58 -29.94
N GLU A 379 -0.47 -19.53 -29.69
CA GLU A 379 -1.80 -19.53 -30.31
C GLU A 379 -2.68 -18.38 -29.80
N ALA A 380 -2.69 -18.15 -28.48
CA ALA A 380 -3.44 -17.05 -27.86
C ALA A 380 -3.02 -15.68 -28.40
N ALA A 381 -1.73 -15.49 -28.70
CA ALA A 381 -1.19 -14.26 -29.28
C ALA A 381 -1.64 -14.00 -30.71
N THR A 382 -2.08 -15.02 -31.47
CA THR A 382 -2.56 -14.84 -32.86
C THR A 382 -3.98 -14.31 -32.96
N GLY A 383 -4.71 -14.20 -31.83
CA GLY A 383 -6.11 -13.81 -31.78
C GLY A 383 -7.08 -14.86 -32.39
N ARG A 384 -6.58 -16.06 -32.74
CA ARG A 384 -7.45 -17.17 -33.16
C ARG A 384 -8.20 -17.73 -31.97
N GLU A 385 -9.44 -18.15 -32.20
CA GLU A 385 -10.23 -18.81 -31.15
C GLU A 385 -9.53 -20.11 -30.68
N THR A 386 -9.07 -20.09 -29.44
CA THR A 386 -8.33 -21.20 -28.84
C THR A 386 -9.22 -22.36 -28.40
N SER A 387 -10.54 -22.30 -28.58
CA SER A 387 -11.46 -23.40 -28.32
C SER A 387 -12.67 -23.38 -29.26
N PRO A 388 -12.93 -24.48 -29.99
CA PRO A 388 -14.08 -24.58 -30.90
C PRO A 388 -15.42 -24.86 -30.19
N ARG A 389 -15.43 -25.06 -28.85
CA ARG A 389 -16.65 -25.44 -28.13
C ARG A 389 -17.14 -24.31 -27.23
N PRO A 390 -18.42 -23.87 -27.33
CA PRO A 390 -18.98 -22.79 -26.51
C PRO A 390 -18.97 -23.05 -24.99
N THR A 391 -18.82 -24.30 -24.60
CA THR A 391 -18.87 -24.78 -23.19
C THR A 391 -17.50 -24.84 -22.54
N GLN A 392 -16.41 -24.55 -23.26
CA GLN A 392 -15.05 -24.57 -22.71
C GLN A 392 -14.52 -23.14 -22.53
N PRO A 393 -13.65 -22.91 -21.53
CA PRO A 393 -12.95 -21.65 -21.39
C PRO A 393 -12.13 -21.31 -22.64
N ARG A 394 -12.02 -20.02 -22.93
CA ARG A 394 -11.16 -19.48 -24.00
C ARG A 394 -10.17 -18.51 -23.39
N VAL A 395 -9.02 -18.36 -24.03
CA VAL A 395 -8.01 -17.38 -23.66
C VAL A 395 -7.68 -16.47 -24.83
N GLU A 396 -7.46 -15.20 -24.57
CA GLU A 396 -7.01 -14.23 -25.55
C GLU A 396 -6.01 -13.25 -24.94
N LEU A 397 -5.03 -12.83 -25.68
CA LEU A 397 -4.15 -11.75 -25.33
C LEU A 397 -4.88 -10.42 -25.53
N ILE A 398 -5.04 -9.65 -24.46
CA ILE A 398 -5.56 -8.29 -24.54
C ILE A 398 -4.40 -7.29 -24.57
N GLU A 399 -4.60 -6.14 -25.19
CA GLU A 399 -3.58 -5.09 -25.28
C GLU A 399 -2.24 -5.59 -25.88
N PRO A 400 -2.24 -6.19 -27.09
CA PRO A 400 -1.04 -6.80 -27.65
C PRO A 400 0.08 -5.80 -27.95
N HIS A 401 -0.26 -4.53 -28.10
CA HIS A 401 0.68 -3.46 -28.39
C HIS A 401 0.65 -2.42 -27.27
N LYS A 402 1.81 -2.13 -26.72
CA LYS A 402 2.02 -1.13 -25.68
C LYS A 402 3.19 -0.22 -26.04
N THR A 403 3.20 0.96 -25.47
CA THR A 403 4.29 1.92 -25.63
C THR A 403 4.65 2.58 -24.30
N TRP A 404 5.93 2.82 -24.10
CA TRP A 404 6.43 3.59 -22.96
C TRP A 404 6.29 5.08 -23.24
N ILE A 405 5.64 5.77 -22.31
CA ILE A 405 5.35 7.20 -22.41
C ILE A 405 5.96 7.91 -21.20
N ARG A 406 6.65 9.01 -21.49
CA ARG A 406 6.99 10.02 -20.51
C ARG A 406 5.83 11.01 -20.40
N GLY A 407 5.19 11.04 -19.27
CA GLY A 407 4.04 11.89 -19.02
C GLY A 407 4.36 13.09 -18.12
N GLN A 408 3.57 14.15 -18.26
CA GLN A 408 3.54 15.26 -17.32
C GLN A 408 2.12 15.79 -17.15
N VAL A 409 1.81 16.22 -15.90
CA VAL A 409 0.61 17.00 -15.59
C VAL A 409 1.02 18.39 -15.20
N ARG A 410 0.46 19.41 -15.86
CA ARG A 410 0.80 20.81 -15.62
C ARG A 410 -0.37 21.56 -15.01
N ASP A 411 -0.08 22.47 -14.11
CA ASP A 411 -1.02 23.51 -13.70
C ASP A 411 -1.26 24.45 -14.91
N ALA A 412 -2.50 24.55 -15.36
CA ALA A 412 -2.85 25.33 -16.55
C ALA A 412 -2.55 26.83 -16.42
N THR A 413 -2.50 27.36 -15.19
CA THR A 413 -2.20 28.76 -14.92
C THR A 413 -0.71 29.06 -15.04
N THR A 414 0.13 28.15 -14.52
CA THR A 414 1.58 28.37 -14.46
C THR A 414 2.34 27.70 -15.61
N GLY A 415 1.73 26.73 -16.28
CA GLY A 415 2.35 25.90 -17.32
C GLY A 415 3.41 24.92 -16.77
N ARG A 416 3.61 24.85 -15.47
CA ARG A 416 4.63 24.01 -14.83
C ARG A 416 4.08 22.67 -14.39
N PRO A 417 4.91 21.62 -14.38
CA PRO A 417 4.53 20.35 -13.75
C PRO A 417 4.07 20.59 -12.30
N THR A 418 2.99 19.92 -11.91
CA THR A 418 2.40 20.06 -10.58
C THR A 418 2.05 18.70 -9.99
N PRO A 419 2.35 18.43 -8.71
CA PRO A 419 1.98 17.18 -8.05
C PRO A 419 0.47 16.95 -8.11
N VAL A 420 0.08 15.71 -8.43
CA VAL A 420 -1.33 15.31 -8.57
C VAL A 420 -1.53 13.86 -8.14
N CYS A 421 -2.78 13.52 -7.85
CA CYS A 421 -3.26 12.15 -7.72
C CYS A 421 -3.87 11.73 -9.07
N LEU A 422 -3.40 10.63 -9.68
CA LEU A 422 -3.86 10.21 -10.99
C LEU A 422 -4.09 8.70 -11.09
N ALA A 423 -5.00 8.32 -11.99
CA ALA A 423 -5.26 6.93 -12.35
C ALA A 423 -5.45 6.80 -13.85
N PHE A 424 -4.65 5.93 -14.48
CA PHE A 424 -4.88 5.49 -15.86
C PHE A 424 -5.64 4.17 -15.86
N ARG A 425 -6.53 4.00 -16.84
CA ARG A 425 -7.30 2.77 -17.03
C ARG A 425 -7.28 2.33 -18.49
N ALA A 426 -7.12 1.05 -18.69
CA ALA A 426 -7.33 0.43 -20.00
C ALA A 426 -8.81 0.46 -20.41
N ALA A 427 -9.10 0.11 -21.65
CA ALA A 427 -10.48 0.07 -22.18
C ALA A 427 -11.41 -0.88 -21.41
N ASN A 428 -10.88 -1.87 -20.73
CA ASN A 428 -11.63 -2.80 -19.87
C ASN A 428 -11.72 -2.38 -18.39
N GLY A 429 -11.26 -1.18 -18.05
CA GLY A 429 -11.27 -0.65 -16.68
C GLY A 429 -10.08 -1.04 -15.82
N ARG A 430 -9.14 -1.85 -16.31
CA ARG A 430 -7.93 -2.23 -15.59
C ARG A 430 -7.10 -1.00 -15.26
N TYR A 431 -6.72 -0.86 -13.99
CA TYR A 431 -5.78 0.19 -13.55
C TYR A 431 -4.39 -0.06 -14.15
N LEU A 432 -3.79 1.00 -14.67
CA LEU A 432 -2.47 1.05 -15.25
C LEU A 432 -1.59 1.96 -14.39
N PRO A 433 -0.77 1.38 -13.49
CA PRO A 433 0.07 2.19 -12.62
C PRO A 433 1.21 2.84 -13.40
N PRO A 434 1.62 4.07 -13.07
CA PRO A 434 2.89 4.61 -13.49
C PRO A 434 4.06 3.77 -12.98
N TYR A 435 5.22 3.88 -13.62
CA TYR A 435 6.42 3.19 -13.18
C TYR A 435 6.80 3.59 -11.75
N GLY A 436 7.13 2.61 -10.92
CA GLY A 436 7.42 2.79 -9.50
C GLY A 436 6.18 2.74 -8.60
N HIS A 437 4.98 2.68 -9.17
CA HIS A 437 3.71 2.57 -8.46
C HIS A 437 3.13 1.16 -8.55
N ARG A 438 2.27 0.81 -7.60
CA ARG A 438 1.72 -0.53 -7.47
C ARG A 438 0.41 -0.70 -8.22
N ALA A 439 0.25 -1.83 -8.89
CA ALA A 439 -1.04 -2.22 -9.46
C ALA A 439 -2.09 -2.52 -8.37
N ASP A 440 -1.64 -3.01 -7.23
CA ASP A 440 -2.47 -3.28 -6.05
C ASP A 440 -1.96 -2.44 -4.87
N VAL A 441 -2.79 -1.52 -4.41
CA VAL A 441 -2.49 -0.71 -3.24
C VAL A 441 -2.68 -1.53 -1.98
N ASN A 442 -1.66 -1.62 -1.15
CA ASN A 442 -1.79 -2.23 0.17
C ASN A 442 -2.62 -1.33 1.08
N ASN A 443 -3.78 -1.82 1.47
CA ASN A 443 -4.73 -1.10 2.29
C ASN A 443 -4.83 -1.63 3.74
N GLY A 444 -3.77 -2.30 4.20
CA GLY A 444 -3.66 -2.74 5.59
C GLY A 444 -3.52 -1.58 6.57
N TRP A 445 -4.02 -1.75 7.79
CA TRP A 445 -3.78 -0.82 8.89
C TRP A 445 -2.28 -0.75 9.20
N PHE A 446 -1.78 0.44 9.52
CA PHE A 446 -0.37 0.71 9.87
C PHE A 446 0.64 0.34 8.77
N GLN A 447 0.16 0.16 7.53
CA GLN A 447 0.98 -0.20 6.39
C GLN A 447 0.73 0.80 5.27
N ASP A 448 1.35 1.95 5.37
CA ASP A 448 1.36 2.94 4.30
C ASP A 448 2.80 3.12 3.81
N TYR A 449 3.04 2.71 2.57
CA TYR A 449 4.35 2.86 1.93
C TYR A 449 4.41 4.10 1.05
N GLY A 450 3.35 4.92 1.08
CA GLY A 450 3.25 6.19 0.41
C GLY A 450 3.16 6.15 -1.11
N ALA A 451 2.84 7.30 -1.69
CA ALA A 451 2.74 7.54 -3.12
C ALA A 451 1.66 6.74 -3.88
N ASP A 452 0.88 5.91 -3.20
CA ASP A 452 -0.27 5.19 -3.75
C ASP A 452 -1.49 5.33 -2.84
N THR A 453 -2.68 5.45 -3.42
CA THR A 453 -3.92 5.51 -2.64
C THR A 453 -5.03 4.69 -3.28
N GLN A 454 -5.99 4.26 -2.47
CA GLN A 454 -7.18 3.56 -2.92
C GLN A 454 -8.42 4.31 -2.47
N ARG A 455 -9.23 4.80 -3.41
CA ARG A 455 -10.50 5.47 -3.14
C ARG A 455 -11.67 4.54 -3.50
N GLY A 456 -12.25 3.91 -2.49
CA GLY A 456 -13.18 2.81 -2.71
C GLY A 456 -12.47 1.61 -3.31
N SER A 457 -12.88 1.20 -4.50
CA SER A 457 -12.25 0.13 -5.28
C SER A 457 -11.22 0.62 -6.31
N ALA A 458 -11.06 1.93 -6.47
CA ALA A 458 -10.19 2.52 -7.46
C ALA A 458 -8.80 2.83 -6.87
N SER A 459 -7.75 2.40 -7.55
CA SER A 459 -6.35 2.69 -7.22
C SER A 459 -5.86 3.91 -7.97
N TYR A 460 -5.02 4.70 -7.30
CA TYR A 460 -4.40 5.93 -7.82
C TYR A 460 -2.94 6.00 -7.39
N ALA A 461 -2.15 6.76 -8.16
CA ALA A 461 -0.78 7.10 -7.85
C ALA A 461 -0.63 8.59 -7.54
N TYR A 462 0.16 8.94 -6.55
CA TYR A 462 0.63 10.30 -6.34
C TYR A 462 1.93 10.51 -7.10
N VAL A 463 1.94 11.47 -8.02
CA VAL A 463 3.12 11.83 -8.81
C VAL A 463 3.49 13.29 -8.61
N ASP A 464 4.77 13.63 -8.77
CA ASP A 464 5.30 14.99 -8.60
C ASP A 464 4.97 15.95 -9.77
N GLY A 465 4.09 15.52 -10.66
CA GLY A 465 3.76 16.18 -11.91
C GLY A 465 4.46 15.55 -13.11
N THR A 466 5.40 14.62 -12.90
CA THR A 466 6.06 13.86 -13.97
C THR A 466 5.96 12.35 -13.71
N PHE A 467 5.89 11.55 -14.75
CA PHE A 467 5.79 10.10 -14.62
C PHE A 467 6.24 9.36 -15.88
N GLN A 468 6.53 8.08 -15.74
CA GLN A 468 6.69 7.15 -16.85
C GLN A 468 5.62 6.07 -16.74
N ILE A 469 5.06 5.67 -17.87
CA ILE A 469 4.00 4.67 -17.88
C ILE A 469 4.03 3.87 -19.17
N GLU A 470 3.74 2.57 -19.08
CA GLU A 470 3.48 1.72 -20.23
C GLU A 470 1.98 1.68 -20.51
N LEU A 471 1.55 2.27 -21.63
CA LEU A 471 0.15 2.32 -22.02
C LEU A 471 -0.13 1.44 -23.23
N PRO A 472 -1.31 0.78 -23.29
CA PRO A 472 -1.76 0.08 -24.50
C PRO A 472 -2.05 1.10 -25.60
N VAL A 473 -1.74 0.71 -26.85
CA VAL A 473 -2.12 1.46 -28.04
C VAL A 473 -3.65 1.42 -28.21
N GLY A 474 -4.25 2.56 -28.43
CA GLY A 474 -5.72 2.70 -28.56
C GLY A 474 -6.34 3.52 -27.43
N ALA A 475 -7.54 3.13 -27.00
CA ALA A 475 -8.29 3.89 -25.99
C ALA A 475 -7.75 3.62 -24.57
N VAL A 476 -7.47 4.72 -23.86
CA VAL A 476 -7.08 4.74 -22.45
C VAL A 476 -7.89 5.84 -21.76
N PHE A 477 -8.21 5.64 -20.52
CA PHE A 477 -8.97 6.59 -19.70
C PHE A 477 -8.08 7.09 -18.57
N VAL A 478 -8.19 8.38 -18.25
CA VAL A 478 -7.42 9.00 -17.18
C VAL A 478 -8.32 9.81 -16.26
N GLU A 479 -8.06 9.69 -14.95
CA GLU A 479 -8.60 10.60 -13.95
C GLU A 479 -7.43 11.31 -13.24
N ILE A 480 -7.58 12.63 -13.05
CA ILE A 480 -6.59 13.47 -12.37
C ILE A 480 -7.32 14.29 -11.32
N THR A 481 -6.79 14.33 -10.11
CA THR A 481 -7.31 15.17 -9.02
C THR A 481 -6.17 15.91 -8.31
N LYS A 482 -6.50 17.08 -7.75
CA LYS A 482 -5.57 17.88 -6.94
C LYS A 482 -6.33 18.63 -5.84
N GLY A 483 -6.88 17.86 -4.87
CA GLY A 483 -7.62 18.43 -3.74
C GLY A 483 -8.87 19.23 -4.12
N PHE A 484 -9.24 20.22 -3.28
CA PHE A 484 -10.54 20.92 -3.38
C PHE A 484 -10.51 22.21 -4.18
N GLU A 485 -9.32 22.68 -4.54
CA GLU A 485 -9.11 23.95 -5.24
C GLU A 485 -8.80 23.78 -6.73
N TYR A 486 -8.85 22.55 -7.26
CA TYR A 486 -8.63 22.24 -8.67
C TYR A 486 -9.82 21.48 -9.25
N GLU A 487 -10.08 21.72 -10.55
CA GLU A 487 -11.08 20.95 -11.28
C GLU A 487 -10.59 19.53 -11.49
N PRO A 488 -11.28 18.52 -10.98
CA PRO A 488 -10.91 17.14 -11.28
C PRO A 488 -11.21 16.83 -12.75
N VAL A 489 -10.35 16.02 -13.37
CA VAL A 489 -10.39 15.73 -14.80
C VAL A 489 -10.64 14.26 -15.02
N ARG A 490 -11.61 13.91 -15.87
CA ARG A 490 -11.73 12.60 -16.52
C ARG A 490 -11.69 12.78 -18.03
N ARG A 491 -10.83 12.00 -18.69
CA ARG A 491 -10.69 12.06 -20.15
C ARG A 491 -10.48 10.68 -20.74
N LYS A 492 -10.99 10.49 -21.96
CA LYS A 492 -10.59 9.44 -22.87
C LYS A 492 -9.42 9.93 -23.70
N LEU A 493 -8.37 9.15 -23.76
CA LEU A 493 -7.18 9.39 -24.56
C LEU A 493 -7.10 8.33 -25.65
N ARG A 494 -6.47 8.67 -26.77
CA ARG A 494 -6.06 7.72 -27.78
C ARG A 494 -4.55 7.70 -27.83
N ILE A 495 -3.99 6.55 -27.54
CA ILE A 495 -2.54 6.32 -27.54
C ILE A 495 -2.15 5.80 -28.94
N GLU A 496 -1.30 6.54 -29.60
CA GLU A 496 -0.81 6.16 -30.93
C GLU A 496 0.39 5.20 -30.86
N PRO A 497 0.60 4.36 -31.87
CA PRO A 497 1.80 3.53 -31.94
C PRO A 497 3.07 4.39 -31.87
N ASN A 498 4.02 3.96 -31.00
CA ASN A 498 5.29 4.66 -30.78
C ASN A 498 5.18 6.06 -30.14
N GLN A 499 4.04 6.46 -29.62
CA GLN A 499 3.92 7.69 -28.85
C GLN A 499 4.88 7.63 -27.64
N ARG A 500 5.65 8.71 -27.40
CA ARG A 500 6.67 8.76 -26.34
C ARG A 500 6.37 9.80 -25.27
N GLU A 501 5.49 10.73 -25.56
CA GLU A 501 5.19 11.86 -24.66
C GLU A 501 3.69 12.04 -24.50
N LEU A 502 3.28 12.48 -23.31
CA LEU A 502 1.91 12.84 -22.98
C LEU A 502 1.92 14.04 -22.03
N THR A 503 1.21 15.09 -22.41
CA THR A 503 1.02 16.25 -21.55
C THR A 503 -0.47 16.41 -21.25
N LEU A 504 -0.78 16.58 -19.97
CA LEU A 504 -2.14 16.81 -19.46
C LEU A 504 -2.11 18.08 -18.61
N ASP A 505 -3.21 18.82 -18.62
CA ASP A 505 -3.35 20.04 -17.84
C ASP A 505 -4.48 19.89 -16.83
N ILE A 506 -4.30 20.51 -15.65
CA ILE A 506 -5.31 20.62 -14.61
C ILE A 506 -5.55 22.10 -14.29
N GLU A 507 -6.81 22.50 -14.19
CA GLU A 507 -7.23 23.90 -14.00
C GLU A 507 -7.52 24.19 -12.53
N ARG A 508 -7.18 25.38 -12.07
CA ARG A 508 -7.46 25.83 -10.72
C ARG A 508 -8.91 26.31 -10.63
N PHE A 509 -9.71 25.73 -9.72
CA PHE A 509 -11.08 26.13 -9.41
C PHE A 509 -11.15 27.36 -8.47
N ALA A 510 -10.25 27.40 -7.49
CA ALA A 510 -10.12 28.49 -6.54
C ALA A 510 -8.68 28.63 -6.09
N ASP A 511 -8.27 29.83 -5.65
CA ASP A 511 -6.96 30.08 -5.03
C ASP A 511 -7.16 30.69 -3.65
N LEU A 512 -7.24 29.83 -2.64
CA LEU A 512 -7.45 30.29 -1.26
C LEU A 512 -6.16 30.86 -0.66
N ARG A 513 -4.99 30.39 -1.10
CA ARG A 513 -3.70 30.98 -0.67
C ARG A 513 -3.58 32.46 -1.10
N ALA A 514 -3.95 32.80 -2.31
CA ALA A 514 -4.01 34.21 -2.76
C ALA A 514 -5.01 35.03 -1.92
N SER A 515 -6.05 34.38 -1.42
CA SER A 515 -7.06 34.96 -0.52
C SER A 515 -6.68 34.90 0.96
N LYS A 516 -5.41 34.61 1.29
CA LYS A 516 -4.84 34.57 2.65
C LYS A 516 -5.32 33.41 3.54
N TRP A 517 -5.90 32.37 2.94
CA TRP A 517 -6.24 31.14 3.64
C TRP A 517 -5.14 30.11 3.49
N ALA A 518 -4.94 29.28 4.49
CA ALA A 518 -4.07 28.11 4.41
C ALA A 518 -4.79 26.86 4.89
N SER A 519 -4.77 25.83 4.04
CA SER A 519 -5.35 24.53 4.36
C SER A 519 -4.38 23.66 5.15
N ALA A 520 -4.92 22.86 6.09
CA ALA A 520 -4.14 21.89 6.84
C ALA A 520 -4.92 20.58 7.07
N ASP A 521 -4.21 19.47 7.07
CA ASP A 521 -4.65 18.23 7.71
C ASP A 521 -3.97 18.13 9.08
N THR A 522 -4.79 18.12 10.15
CA THR A 522 -4.28 18.12 11.51
C THR A 522 -3.91 16.74 12.04
N HIS A 523 -4.14 15.66 11.26
CA HIS A 523 -4.08 14.31 11.78
C HIS A 523 -3.66 13.28 10.73
N VAL A 524 -2.36 13.03 10.64
CA VAL A 524 -1.77 12.09 9.67
C VAL A 524 -0.74 11.22 10.36
N HIS A 525 -0.75 9.89 10.09
CA HIS A 525 0.18 8.92 10.64
C HIS A 525 0.92 8.14 9.55
N PHE A 526 2.03 7.50 9.94
CA PHE A 526 2.79 6.46 9.23
C PHE A 526 3.50 6.86 7.95
N LEU A 527 3.26 8.03 7.38
CA LEU A 527 4.02 8.51 6.24
C LEU A 527 5.43 8.95 6.65
N SER A 528 6.38 8.85 5.74
CA SER A 528 7.61 9.62 5.88
C SER A 528 7.34 11.11 5.62
N PRO A 529 8.08 12.03 6.22
CA PRO A 529 7.89 13.47 5.95
C PRO A 529 7.96 13.83 4.46
N SER A 530 8.85 13.20 3.70
CA SER A 530 8.99 13.43 2.26
C SER A 530 7.80 12.91 1.45
N THR A 531 7.26 11.74 1.81
CA THR A 531 6.03 11.21 1.20
C THR A 531 4.84 12.10 1.53
N ALA A 532 4.75 12.57 2.78
CA ALA A 532 3.69 13.50 3.20
C ALA A 532 3.73 14.83 2.42
N VAL A 533 4.92 15.34 2.06
CA VAL A 533 5.05 16.50 1.16
C VAL A 533 4.46 16.20 -0.21
N LEU A 534 4.81 15.06 -0.82
CA LEU A 534 4.30 14.68 -2.14
C LEU A 534 2.78 14.53 -2.13
N GLU A 535 2.25 13.74 -1.19
CA GLU A 535 0.81 13.53 -1.08
C GLU A 535 0.05 14.83 -0.77
N GLY A 536 0.58 15.64 0.15
CA GLY A 536 -0.02 16.92 0.50
C GLY A 536 -0.07 17.90 -0.66
N GLN A 537 1.01 18.01 -1.44
CA GLN A 537 1.02 18.84 -2.65
C GLN A 537 0.06 18.31 -3.71
N ALA A 538 -0.02 16.99 -3.88
CA ALA A 538 -0.94 16.35 -4.81
C ALA A 538 -2.41 16.47 -4.38
N GLU A 539 -2.68 16.62 -3.10
CA GLU A 539 -4.01 16.90 -2.54
C GLU A 539 -4.27 18.41 -2.33
N GLY A 540 -3.36 19.27 -2.78
CA GLY A 540 -3.53 20.73 -2.69
C GLY A 540 -3.56 21.27 -1.26
N LEU A 541 -2.86 20.63 -0.32
CA LEU A 541 -2.69 21.10 1.05
C LEU A 541 -1.53 22.09 1.16
N ASN A 542 -1.62 22.99 2.16
CA ASN A 542 -0.51 23.87 2.54
C ASN A 542 0.24 23.34 3.77
N LEU A 543 -0.43 22.62 4.67
CA LEU A 543 0.18 22.11 5.90
C LEU A 543 -0.31 20.68 6.17
N ILE A 544 0.60 19.81 6.58
CA ILE A 544 0.30 18.52 7.20
C ILE A 544 0.94 18.52 8.58
N HIS A 545 0.15 18.17 9.59
CA HIS A 545 0.66 17.74 10.87
C HIS A 545 0.79 16.20 10.85
N LEU A 546 2.03 15.74 10.66
CA LEU A 546 2.39 14.33 10.72
C LEU A 546 2.65 13.99 12.19
N LEU A 547 1.89 13.03 12.73
CA LEU A 547 1.87 12.80 14.16
C LEU A 547 2.71 11.59 14.56
N ALA A 548 3.73 11.85 15.35
CA ALA A 548 4.40 10.82 16.12
C ALA A 548 3.41 10.27 17.16
N ALA A 549 3.41 8.97 17.34
CA ALA A 549 2.52 8.31 18.29
C ALA A 549 3.13 7.04 18.86
N GLN A 550 2.68 6.66 20.03
CA GLN A 550 3.00 5.40 20.67
C GLN A 550 1.81 4.45 20.57
N TRP A 551 2.06 3.24 20.05
CA TRP A 551 1.09 2.19 19.83
C TRP A 551 1.54 0.92 20.56
N GLY A 552 1.39 0.89 21.88
CA GLY A 552 2.02 -0.13 22.70
C GLY A 552 3.55 -0.01 22.66
N ASP A 553 4.24 -1.05 22.19
CA ASP A 553 5.69 -1.04 22.02
C ASP A 553 6.16 -0.45 20.67
N LEU A 554 5.22 -0.08 19.79
CA LEU A 554 5.51 0.52 18.48
C LEU A 554 5.47 2.05 18.60
N TYR A 555 6.55 2.69 18.20
CA TYR A 555 6.61 4.14 18.00
C TYR A 555 6.60 4.45 16.50
N SER A 556 5.71 5.34 16.06
CA SER A 556 5.69 5.88 14.70
C SER A 556 6.18 7.32 14.67
N ASN A 557 6.98 7.67 13.65
CA ASN A 557 7.48 9.03 13.38
C ASN A 557 8.22 9.75 14.54
N VAL A 558 8.60 9.03 15.61
CA VAL A 558 9.30 9.64 16.77
C VAL A 558 10.68 10.16 16.37
N GLY A 559 11.39 9.47 15.50
CA GLY A 559 12.65 9.92 14.96
C GLY A 559 12.55 11.21 14.13
N ASP A 560 11.38 11.49 13.58
CA ASP A 560 11.14 12.67 12.74
C ASP A 560 10.90 13.95 13.56
N LEU A 561 10.56 13.83 14.85
CA LEU A 561 10.35 14.98 15.75
C LEU A 561 11.55 15.93 15.82
N ALA A 562 12.75 15.39 15.71
CA ALA A 562 13.99 16.18 15.78
C ALA A 562 14.27 17.02 14.52
N HIS A 563 13.59 16.74 13.41
CA HIS A 563 13.89 17.34 12.12
C HIS A 563 13.15 18.65 11.84
N GLY A 564 12.23 19.06 12.71
CA GLY A 564 11.43 20.26 12.53
C GLY A 564 10.47 20.17 11.34
N ALA A 565 10.20 21.32 10.69
CA ALA A 565 9.28 21.39 9.56
C ALA A 565 10.01 21.17 8.22
N LEU A 566 9.55 20.20 7.41
CA LEU A 566 9.98 20.01 6.04
C LEU A 566 9.11 20.86 5.09
N ARG A 567 9.75 21.64 4.22
CA ARG A 567 9.05 22.46 3.22
C ARG A 567 9.21 21.89 1.83
N SER A 568 8.16 22.02 1.02
CA SER A 568 8.25 21.78 -0.42
C SER A 568 9.20 22.77 -1.09
N ARG A 569 9.68 22.42 -2.29
CA ARG A 569 10.62 23.26 -3.06
C ARG A 569 10.05 24.64 -3.39
N ASP A 570 8.74 24.73 -3.64
CA ASP A 570 8.04 25.99 -3.93
C ASP A 570 7.67 26.78 -2.65
N GLY A 571 7.86 26.20 -1.46
CA GLY A 571 7.55 26.82 -0.18
C GLY A 571 6.06 26.82 0.18
N GLU A 572 5.16 26.33 -0.68
CA GLU A 572 3.70 26.39 -0.50
C GLU A 572 3.16 25.26 0.39
N MET A 573 3.97 24.25 0.65
CA MET A 573 3.61 23.10 1.49
C MET A 573 4.61 22.92 2.63
N ILE A 574 4.08 22.69 3.84
CA ILE A 574 4.87 22.38 5.04
C ILE A 574 4.37 21.05 5.60
N VAL A 575 5.28 20.16 5.96
CA VAL A 575 5.02 19.02 6.85
C VAL A 575 5.71 19.33 8.18
N HIS A 576 4.94 19.40 9.24
CA HIS A 576 5.44 19.55 10.60
C HIS A 576 5.15 18.29 11.40
N VAL A 577 6.16 17.76 12.08
CA VAL A 577 5.97 16.57 12.92
C VAL A 577 5.58 17.02 14.33
N GLY A 578 4.32 16.75 14.68
CA GLY A 578 3.79 16.88 16.02
C GLY A 578 3.64 15.51 16.70
N SER A 579 2.78 15.41 17.69
CA SER A 579 2.44 14.12 18.29
C SER A 579 0.94 13.99 18.54
N GLU A 580 0.45 12.74 18.50
CA GLU A 580 -0.80 12.37 19.10
C GLU A 580 -0.52 11.67 20.42
N ASN A 581 -0.82 12.34 21.51
CA ASN A 581 -0.70 11.79 22.85
C ASN A 581 -1.99 11.08 23.22
N ARG A 582 -1.91 9.87 23.78
CA ARG A 582 -3.02 8.92 23.80
C ARG A 582 -3.25 8.31 25.18
N GLN A 583 -4.52 8.19 25.55
CA GLN A 583 -4.99 7.35 26.65
C GLN A 583 -6.37 6.78 26.25
N HIS A 584 -6.51 5.47 26.27
CA HIS A 584 -7.65 4.78 25.65
C HIS A 584 -9.04 5.16 26.19
N LEU A 585 -9.14 5.66 27.41
CA LEU A 585 -10.40 6.10 28.02
C LEU A 585 -10.44 7.62 28.19
N LEU A 586 -9.36 8.22 28.71
CA LEU A 586 -9.34 9.66 28.96
C LEU A 586 -9.45 10.47 27.69
N GLY A 587 -8.78 10.01 26.62
CA GLY A 587 -8.87 10.65 25.30
C GLY A 587 -7.55 10.70 24.57
N HIS A 588 -7.61 11.26 23.37
CA HIS A 588 -6.43 11.54 22.55
C HIS A 588 -6.33 13.05 22.31
N MET A 589 -5.10 13.53 22.18
CA MET A 589 -4.80 14.94 21.96
C MET A 589 -3.68 15.10 20.95
N SER A 590 -3.90 15.84 19.86
CA SER A 590 -2.82 16.29 19.02
C SER A 590 -2.10 17.48 19.63
N VAL A 591 -0.79 17.39 19.70
CA VAL A 591 0.16 18.44 20.08
C VAL A 591 0.80 18.97 18.81
N LEU A 592 0.31 20.11 18.31
CA LEU A 592 0.67 20.64 17.00
C LEU A 592 1.53 21.89 17.13
N GLY A 593 2.57 22.00 16.29
CA GLY A 593 3.38 23.22 16.21
C GLY A 593 4.18 23.56 17.48
N ALA A 594 4.29 22.65 18.43
CA ALA A 594 5.09 22.85 19.63
C ALA A 594 6.58 22.93 19.31
N HIS A 595 7.31 23.78 20.02
CA HIS A 595 8.74 23.93 19.95
C HIS A 595 9.46 23.28 21.14
N GLY A 596 10.73 22.99 21.00
CA GLY A 596 11.56 22.42 22.07
C GLY A 596 11.39 20.92 22.24
N GLU A 597 11.43 20.46 23.48
CA GLU A 597 11.36 19.02 23.79
C GLU A 597 9.97 18.46 23.52
N PRO A 598 9.90 17.25 22.88
CA PRO A 598 8.63 16.56 22.68
C PRO A 598 7.86 16.37 23.98
N VAL A 599 6.52 16.39 23.88
CA VAL A 599 5.64 16.18 25.03
C VAL A 599 5.53 14.68 25.32
N PHE A 600 6.44 14.16 26.12
CA PHE A 600 6.44 12.79 26.62
C PHE A 600 5.82 12.68 28.03
N PRO A 601 5.31 11.49 28.44
CA PRO A 601 5.09 10.32 27.58
C PRO A 601 4.01 10.59 26.53
N MET A 602 4.06 9.90 25.40
CA MET A 602 3.02 9.97 24.34
C MET A 602 1.83 9.05 24.65
N SER A 603 1.94 8.18 25.63
CA SER A 603 0.86 7.37 26.14
C SER A 603 0.81 7.48 27.65
N ALA A 604 -0.34 7.87 28.20
CA ALA A 604 -0.61 7.82 29.62
C ALA A 604 -1.48 6.62 29.88
N ASP A 605 -0.90 5.60 30.49
CA ASP A 605 -1.52 4.32 30.42
C ASP A 605 -2.56 3.97 31.48
N GLY A 606 -3.06 2.88 31.33
CA GLY A 606 -4.01 2.06 31.98
C GLY A 606 -4.08 0.73 31.23
N PRO A 607 -5.13 -0.08 31.39
CA PRO A 607 -5.15 -1.44 30.85
C PRO A 607 -5.41 -1.55 29.32
N GLY A 608 -5.50 -0.48 28.57
CA GLY A 608 -5.95 -0.52 27.17
C GLY A 608 -4.94 -0.11 26.13
N GLU A 609 -4.30 1.03 26.24
CA GLU A 609 -3.29 1.53 25.26
C GLU A 609 -1.92 1.66 25.93
N GLY A 610 -0.87 1.56 25.15
CA GLY A 610 0.48 1.51 25.67
C GLY A 610 0.86 0.12 26.14
N GLN A 611 1.82 0.01 27.05
CA GLN A 611 2.23 -1.27 27.63
C GLN A 611 1.27 -1.68 28.74
N ILE A 612 0.84 -2.93 28.73
CA ILE A 612 -0.03 -3.48 29.77
C ILE A 612 0.64 -3.32 31.14
N GLY A 613 -0.08 -2.66 32.06
CA GLY A 613 0.39 -2.44 33.42
C GLY A 613 1.20 -1.16 33.59
N MET A 614 1.35 -0.33 32.59
CA MET A 614 1.92 1.00 32.77
C MET A 614 1.01 1.86 33.69
N PRO A 615 1.57 2.56 34.64
CA PRO A 615 0.81 3.48 35.49
C PRO A 615 0.26 4.66 34.68
N LEU A 616 -0.82 5.29 35.20
CA LEU A 616 -1.38 6.51 34.67
C LEU A 616 -0.49 7.71 35.01
N TRP A 617 0.52 7.97 34.21
CA TRP A 617 1.55 8.96 34.46
C TRP A 617 1.11 10.40 34.22
N SER A 618 0.14 10.62 33.35
CA SER A 618 -0.24 11.95 32.89
C SER A 618 -1.70 11.99 32.47
N THR A 619 -2.22 13.19 32.33
CA THR A 619 -3.55 13.49 31.82
C THR A 619 -3.47 14.32 30.54
N LEU A 620 -4.60 14.46 29.80
CA LEU A 620 -4.67 15.34 28.65
C LEU A 620 -4.42 16.79 29.06
N ALA A 621 -4.95 17.21 30.21
CA ALA A 621 -4.73 18.54 30.78
C ALA A 621 -3.24 18.86 30.96
N GLU A 622 -2.45 17.92 31.47
CA GLU A 622 -0.99 18.07 31.62
C GLU A 622 -0.28 18.18 30.28
N TRP A 623 -0.66 17.34 29.30
CA TRP A 623 -0.13 17.44 27.97
C TRP A 623 -0.49 18.78 27.30
N ALA A 624 -1.71 19.28 27.49
CA ALA A 624 -2.13 20.59 26.99
C ALA A 624 -1.30 21.73 27.58
N ASP A 625 -1.03 21.68 28.89
CA ASP A 625 -0.19 22.68 29.56
C ASP A 625 1.24 22.69 29.01
N ARG A 626 1.83 21.52 28.81
CA ARG A 626 3.17 21.39 28.24
C ARG A 626 3.18 21.80 26.77
N CYS A 627 2.15 21.42 25.99
CA CYS A 627 1.96 21.88 24.63
C CYS A 627 1.94 23.41 24.56
N ARG A 628 1.14 24.03 25.38
CA ARG A 628 1.02 25.50 25.42
C ARG A 628 2.31 26.16 25.92
N GLY A 629 3.01 25.58 26.89
CA GLY A 629 4.33 26.04 27.35
C GLY A 629 5.38 26.01 26.24
N ASN A 630 5.19 25.20 25.21
CA ASN A 630 6.02 25.08 24.02
C ASN A 630 5.43 25.81 22.78
N ASP A 631 4.54 26.78 22.99
CA ASP A 631 3.81 27.53 21.94
C ASP A 631 2.98 26.66 20.98
N GLY A 632 2.74 25.41 21.33
CA GLY A 632 1.97 24.45 20.52
C GLY A 632 0.46 24.62 20.66
N LEU A 633 -0.29 24.05 19.73
CA LEU A 633 -1.77 24.03 19.68
C LEU A 633 -2.27 22.66 20.17
N SER A 634 -3.10 22.65 21.19
CA SER A 634 -3.76 21.45 21.73
C SER A 634 -5.11 21.22 21.05
N VAL A 635 -5.25 20.10 20.34
CA VAL A 635 -6.47 19.76 19.58
C VAL A 635 -7.08 18.48 20.14
N ALA A 636 -8.37 18.53 20.48
CA ALA A 636 -9.16 17.34 20.78
C ALA A 636 -9.49 16.64 19.47
N VAL A 637 -8.83 15.51 19.20
CA VAL A 637 -8.88 14.79 17.92
C VAL A 637 -10.12 13.92 17.83
N HIS A 638 -10.54 13.60 16.57
CA HIS A 638 -11.74 12.79 16.25
C HIS A 638 -12.86 12.98 17.28
N PHE A 639 -13.07 14.26 17.62
CA PHE A 639 -14.01 14.71 18.64
C PHE A 639 -15.40 14.05 18.52
N PRO A 640 -16.04 13.62 19.63
CA PRO A 640 -15.63 13.72 21.02
C PRO A 640 -15.04 12.43 21.61
N LEU A 641 -14.54 11.52 20.80
CA LEU A 641 -14.13 10.18 21.24
C LEU A 641 -12.61 10.00 21.27
N PRO A 642 -12.06 9.33 22.30
CA PRO A 642 -12.66 8.91 23.56
C PRO A 642 -13.10 10.10 24.43
N ILE A 643 -14.22 9.92 25.15
CA ILE A 643 -14.93 11.04 25.77
C ILE A 643 -14.42 11.40 27.17
N GLY A 644 -13.56 10.58 27.77
CA GLY A 644 -13.26 10.55 29.21
C GLY A 644 -12.90 11.89 29.85
N GLU A 645 -11.70 12.43 29.60
CA GLU A 645 -11.21 13.67 30.24
C GLU A 645 -11.71 14.93 29.54
N LEU A 646 -12.18 14.84 28.31
CA LEU A 646 -12.49 15.97 27.43
C LEU A 646 -13.37 17.06 28.09
N ALA A 647 -14.39 16.67 28.84
CA ALA A 647 -15.25 17.64 29.54
C ALA A 647 -14.48 18.42 30.61
N ALA A 648 -13.53 17.80 31.29
CA ALA A 648 -12.64 18.45 32.24
C ALA A 648 -11.69 19.41 31.54
N ASP A 649 -11.08 18.99 30.46
CA ASP A 649 -10.15 19.81 29.69
C ASP A 649 -10.80 21.06 29.10
N ILE A 650 -12.02 20.93 28.57
CA ILE A 650 -12.82 22.06 28.08
C ILE A 650 -13.18 23.01 29.25
N ALA A 651 -13.61 22.46 30.38
CA ALA A 651 -13.94 23.27 31.57
C ALA A 651 -12.75 24.06 32.11
N LEU A 652 -11.55 23.50 32.01
CA LEU A 652 -10.27 24.11 32.41
C LEU A 652 -9.62 24.95 31.30
N GLY A 653 -10.24 25.07 30.13
CA GLY A 653 -9.71 25.82 29.00
C GLY A 653 -8.40 25.26 28.46
N LYS A 654 -8.23 23.93 28.47
CA LYS A 654 -7.03 23.22 27.98
C LYS A 654 -7.06 22.93 26.49
N ILE A 655 -8.24 22.92 25.86
CA ILE A 655 -8.45 22.64 24.45
C ILE A 655 -8.46 23.94 23.65
N ASP A 656 -7.58 24.05 22.65
CA ASP A 656 -7.51 25.20 21.74
C ASP A 656 -8.45 25.04 20.53
N ALA A 657 -8.69 23.81 20.06
CA ALA A 657 -9.60 23.52 18.95
C ALA A 657 -10.15 22.09 19.03
N VAL A 658 -11.25 21.85 18.34
CA VAL A 658 -11.82 20.50 18.18
C VAL A 658 -11.73 20.04 16.73
N GLU A 659 -11.37 18.78 16.52
CA GLU A 659 -11.30 18.18 15.20
C GLU A 659 -12.61 17.47 14.87
N LEU A 660 -13.30 17.94 13.84
CA LEU A 660 -14.55 17.37 13.39
C LEU A 660 -14.39 16.62 12.07
N MET A 661 -14.97 15.43 12.03
CA MET A 661 -14.98 14.55 10.85
C MET A 661 -16.42 14.25 10.44
N PRO A 662 -16.89 14.69 9.25
CA PRO A 662 -18.21 14.33 8.73
C PRO A 662 -18.18 12.89 8.18
N ARG A 663 -18.53 11.91 9.01
CA ARG A 663 -18.53 10.49 8.63
C ARG A 663 -19.73 10.12 7.75
N PRO A 664 -19.60 9.13 6.82
CA PRO A 664 -20.64 8.79 5.83
C PRO A 664 -21.97 8.33 6.42
N LEU A 665 -21.93 7.68 7.59
CA LEU A 665 -23.13 7.08 8.23
C LEU A 665 -23.91 8.04 9.13
N SER A 666 -23.47 9.31 9.27
CA SER A 666 -24.21 10.29 10.06
C SER A 666 -25.23 11.01 9.19
N GLU A 667 -26.49 11.03 9.62
CA GLU A 667 -27.51 11.87 9.00
C GLU A 667 -27.12 13.35 9.16
N GLU A 668 -26.66 13.96 8.08
CA GLU A 668 -26.28 15.39 8.01
C GLU A 668 -25.29 15.78 9.13
N PHE A 669 -25.56 16.90 9.84
CA PHE A 669 -24.80 17.36 11.01
C PHE A 669 -25.41 16.89 12.35
N ASP A 670 -26.14 15.79 12.35
CA ASP A 670 -26.76 15.23 13.57
C ASP A 670 -25.91 14.12 14.22
N SER A 671 -24.66 14.00 13.82
CA SER A 671 -23.73 13.08 14.48
C SER A 671 -23.40 13.53 15.91
N LEU A 672 -22.97 12.59 16.74
CA LEU A 672 -22.53 12.87 18.10
C LEU A 672 -21.48 14.00 18.14
N ALA A 673 -20.57 14.04 17.19
CA ALA A 673 -19.51 15.04 17.13
C ALA A 673 -20.07 16.48 17.08
N PHE A 674 -20.97 16.75 16.10
CA PHE A 674 -21.54 18.09 15.97
C PHE A 674 -22.50 18.43 17.11
N ARG A 675 -23.32 17.48 17.57
CA ARG A 675 -24.23 17.69 18.71
C ARG A 675 -23.49 18.00 20.00
N ASP A 676 -22.38 17.28 20.25
CA ASP A 676 -21.56 17.52 21.44
C ASP A 676 -20.81 18.84 21.35
N TRP A 677 -20.22 19.16 20.22
CA TRP A 677 -19.61 20.47 20.01
C TRP A 677 -20.59 21.60 20.23
N TYR A 678 -21.81 21.54 19.69
CA TYR A 678 -22.88 22.54 19.92
C TYR A 678 -23.30 22.66 21.40
N ARG A 679 -23.29 21.54 22.16
CA ARG A 679 -23.53 21.58 23.62
C ARG A 679 -22.51 22.46 24.31
N TYR A 680 -21.23 22.26 24.09
CA TYR A 680 -20.16 23.05 24.69
C TYR A 680 -20.25 24.52 24.25
N LEU A 681 -20.52 24.80 22.96
CA LEU A 681 -20.74 26.17 22.49
C LEU A 681 -21.95 26.83 23.20
N ASN A 682 -23.06 26.10 23.38
CA ASN A 682 -24.25 26.57 24.08
C ASN A 682 -24.05 26.77 25.60
N CYS A 683 -22.96 26.24 26.13
CA CYS A 683 -22.50 26.48 27.49
C CYS A 683 -21.42 27.57 27.56
N GLY A 684 -21.24 28.35 26.49
CA GLY A 684 -20.33 29.49 26.39
C GLY A 684 -18.86 29.18 26.22
N TYR A 685 -18.49 27.91 25.96
CA TYR A 685 -17.12 27.59 25.65
C TYR A 685 -16.80 27.97 24.19
N ARG A 686 -15.64 28.59 23.96
CA ARG A 686 -15.18 29.01 22.64
C ARG A 686 -14.22 27.96 22.10
N LEU A 687 -14.70 27.15 21.19
CA LEU A 687 -13.98 26.02 20.62
C LEU A 687 -13.97 26.17 19.09
N PRO A 688 -12.89 26.67 18.50
CA PRO A 688 -12.71 26.66 17.03
C PRO A 688 -12.72 25.24 16.48
N VAL A 689 -13.17 25.12 15.21
CA VAL A 689 -13.18 23.84 14.51
C VAL A 689 -11.96 23.72 13.60
N VAL A 690 -11.37 22.53 13.56
CA VAL A 690 -10.39 22.09 12.58
C VAL A 690 -10.84 20.76 11.97
N GLY A 691 -10.16 20.31 10.92
CA GLY A 691 -10.39 19.02 10.26
C GLY A 691 -9.09 18.26 10.11
N GLY A 692 -9.10 17.01 10.49
CA GLY A 692 -8.00 16.07 10.33
C GLY A 692 -8.52 14.73 9.81
N THR A 693 -7.69 14.04 9.04
CA THR A 693 -8.09 12.80 8.36
C THR A 693 -8.02 11.59 9.28
N ASP A 694 -7.13 11.60 10.27
CA ASP A 694 -6.72 10.41 11.04
C ASP A 694 -6.27 9.30 10.08
N LYS A 695 -5.31 9.68 9.18
CA LYS A 695 -4.82 8.79 8.13
C LYS A 695 -4.01 7.67 8.74
N MET A 696 -4.53 6.45 8.64
CA MET A 696 -3.94 5.24 9.20
C MET A 696 -3.55 4.21 8.13
N ARG A 697 -3.89 4.46 6.86
CA ARG A 697 -3.69 3.52 5.74
C ARG A 697 -3.86 4.20 4.40
N ALA A 698 -3.45 3.53 3.32
CA ALA A 698 -3.45 4.06 1.96
C ALA A 698 -4.84 4.39 1.41
N SER A 699 -5.94 3.81 1.92
CA SER A 699 -7.31 4.18 1.49
C SER A 699 -7.83 5.49 2.08
N MET A 700 -7.06 6.14 2.95
CA MET A 700 -7.40 7.42 3.54
C MET A 700 -6.44 8.48 2.98
N PRO A 701 -6.80 9.19 1.90
CA PRO A 701 -5.94 10.22 1.33
C PRO A 701 -5.76 11.37 2.32
N VAL A 702 -4.57 11.94 2.39
CA VAL A 702 -4.29 13.12 3.22
C VAL A 702 -5.24 14.26 2.85
N GLY A 703 -5.67 15.03 3.82
CA GLY A 703 -6.55 16.17 3.61
C GLY A 703 -7.96 15.81 3.18
N LEU A 704 -8.38 14.55 3.34
CA LEU A 704 -9.78 14.15 3.15
C LEU A 704 -10.71 14.97 4.06
N HIS A 705 -10.29 15.18 5.30
CA HIS A 705 -10.84 16.17 6.21
C HIS A 705 -9.75 17.20 6.48
N ARG A 706 -10.00 18.44 6.17
CA ARG A 706 -9.03 19.53 6.35
C ARG A 706 -9.61 20.76 6.98
N ALA A 707 -8.78 21.52 7.64
CA ALA A 707 -9.10 22.85 8.12
C ALA A 707 -8.57 23.90 7.14
N TYR A 708 -9.30 24.98 6.98
CA TYR A 708 -8.79 26.21 6.39
C TYR A 708 -8.74 27.26 7.49
N ALA A 709 -7.58 27.91 7.66
CA ALA A 709 -7.39 29.01 8.61
C ALA A 709 -7.01 30.29 7.86
N TYR A 710 -7.66 31.40 8.24
CA TYR A 710 -7.37 32.72 7.64
C TYR A 710 -6.17 33.36 8.33
N LEU A 711 -5.09 33.53 7.58
CA LEU A 711 -3.84 34.09 8.10
C LEU A 711 -3.85 35.63 8.16
N GLY A 712 -4.67 36.29 7.29
CA GLY A 712 -4.61 37.73 7.14
C GLY A 712 -3.27 38.18 6.57
N ASP A 713 -2.60 39.11 7.24
CA ASP A 713 -1.29 39.62 6.83
C ASP A 713 -0.11 38.83 7.39
N ASP A 714 -0.37 37.82 8.22
CA ASP A 714 0.67 36.95 8.77
C ASP A 714 1.30 36.09 7.65
N GLU A 715 2.62 35.94 7.68
CA GLU A 715 3.31 35.01 6.78
C GLU A 715 2.91 33.56 7.05
N PHE A 716 2.93 32.72 6.02
CA PHE A 716 2.61 31.31 6.14
C PHE A 716 3.71 30.55 6.91
N SER A 717 3.36 30.10 8.10
CA SER A 717 4.17 29.26 8.97
C SER A 717 3.25 28.41 9.85
N VAL A 718 3.79 27.35 10.47
CA VAL A 718 3.06 26.50 11.42
C VAL A 718 2.52 27.34 12.58
N GLN A 719 3.34 28.24 13.13
CA GLN A 719 2.99 29.09 14.27
C GLN A 719 1.87 30.08 13.93
N ASN A 720 1.96 30.73 12.77
CA ASN A 720 0.93 31.68 12.36
C ASN A 720 -0.37 30.99 11.99
N TRP A 721 -0.30 29.77 11.43
CA TRP A 721 -1.47 28.94 11.22
C TRP A 721 -2.11 28.56 12.57
N SER A 722 -1.33 28.12 13.56
CA SER A 722 -1.82 27.79 14.92
C SER A 722 -2.45 29.01 15.59
N LYS A 723 -1.85 30.20 15.46
CA LYS A 723 -2.46 31.45 15.95
C LYS A 723 -3.78 31.77 15.26
N ALA A 724 -3.88 31.54 13.95
CA ALA A 724 -5.12 31.75 13.20
C ALA A 724 -6.23 30.79 13.66
N VAL A 725 -5.90 29.53 13.98
CA VAL A 725 -6.84 28.57 14.58
C VAL A 725 -7.33 29.09 15.92
N ARG A 726 -6.45 29.54 16.83
CA ARG A 726 -6.85 30.10 18.13
C ARG A 726 -7.73 31.34 18.00
N ARG A 727 -7.52 32.17 16.97
CA ARG A 727 -8.43 33.31 16.67
C ARG A 727 -9.80 32.85 16.22
N GLY A 728 -9.97 31.58 15.81
CA GLY A 728 -11.25 30.98 15.44
C GLY A 728 -11.71 31.34 14.02
N ASN A 729 -10.88 31.98 13.18
CA ASN A 729 -11.25 32.24 11.79
C ASN A 729 -10.90 31.03 10.92
N THR A 730 -11.68 29.96 11.11
CA THR A 730 -11.49 28.68 10.48
C THR A 730 -12.80 28.09 9.97
N PHE A 731 -12.68 27.17 9.02
CA PHE A 731 -13.70 26.18 8.69
C PHE A 731 -13.07 24.81 8.43
N MET A 732 -13.78 23.76 8.80
CA MET A 732 -13.45 22.41 8.39
C MET A 732 -14.16 22.06 7.09
N SER A 733 -13.57 21.22 6.27
CA SER A 733 -14.12 20.78 4.99
C SER A 733 -13.68 19.38 4.58
N SER A 734 -14.57 18.70 3.88
CA SER A 734 -14.33 17.49 3.11
C SER A 734 -14.69 17.67 1.62
N GLY A 735 -14.57 18.91 1.12
CA GLY A 735 -14.83 19.27 -0.28
C GLY A 735 -15.22 20.74 -0.46
N PRO A 736 -16.30 21.24 0.14
CA PRO A 736 -16.76 22.59 -0.08
C PRO A 736 -15.84 23.66 0.54
N LEU A 737 -15.64 24.76 -0.19
CA LEU A 737 -15.03 25.99 0.27
C LEU A 737 -16.14 26.87 0.85
N LEU A 738 -16.11 27.13 2.15
CA LEU A 738 -17.21 27.75 2.89
C LEU A 738 -16.79 29.08 3.55
N PHE A 739 -17.47 30.15 3.21
CA PHE A 739 -17.25 31.49 3.73
C PHE A 739 -18.47 31.99 4.47
N PHE A 740 -18.27 32.70 5.58
CA PHE A 740 -19.33 33.20 6.43
C PHE A 740 -18.97 34.55 7.03
N LYS A 741 -19.95 35.45 7.12
CA LYS A 741 -19.89 36.69 7.86
C LYS A 741 -21.23 36.96 8.52
N ALA A 742 -21.19 37.61 9.71
CA ALA A 742 -22.35 38.14 10.40
C ALA A 742 -22.05 39.58 10.77
N ASP A 743 -22.83 40.54 10.27
CA ASP A 743 -22.56 42.01 10.37
C ASP A 743 -21.11 42.36 10.01
N GLY A 744 -20.62 41.75 8.91
CA GLY A 744 -19.23 41.89 8.45
C GLY A 744 -18.19 41.20 9.34
N ARG A 745 -18.55 40.61 10.48
CA ARG A 745 -17.65 39.86 11.36
C ARG A 745 -17.40 38.45 10.81
N ALA A 746 -16.15 38.06 10.79
CA ALA A 746 -15.73 36.70 10.41
C ALA A 746 -15.82 35.71 11.61
N PRO A 747 -15.79 34.40 11.37
CA PRO A 747 -15.67 33.39 12.43
C PRO A 747 -14.55 33.71 13.41
N GLY A 748 -14.78 33.42 14.69
CA GLY A 748 -13.91 33.79 15.84
C GLY A 748 -14.12 35.20 16.37
N GLN A 749 -14.73 36.11 15.60
CA GLN A 749 -15.02 37.49 16.02
C GLN A 749 -16.35 37.58 16.77
N GLU A 750 -16.60 38.77 17.29
CA GLU A 750 -17.68 39.03 18.23
C GLU A 750 -18.57 40.19 17.77
N ILE A 751 -19.89 40.01 17.94
CA ILE A 751 -20.92 41.02 17.80
C ILE A 751 -21.43 41.33 19.21
N VAL A 752 -21.44 42.60 19.62
CA VAL A 752 -21.87 43.04 20.95
C VAL A 752 -23.23 43.70 20.85
N PHE A 753 -24.26 43.09 21.43
CA PHE A 753 -25.58 43.73 21.59
C PHE A 753 -25.62 44.61 22.84
N ARG A 754 -26.15 45.83 22.70
CA ARG A 754 -26.27 46.76 23.82
C ARG A 754 -27.46 46.46 24.73
N ALA A 755 -28.49 45.79 24.22
CA ALA A 755 -29.67 45.33 24.93
C ALA A 755 -30.04 43.92 24.42
N GLY A 756 -30.83 43.16 25.13
CA GLY A 756 -31.07 41.71 25.00
C GLY A 756 -31.45 41.15 23.65
N GLY A 757 -31.04 41.76 22.55
CA GLY A 757 -31.23 41.29 21.18
C GLY A 757 -30.91 42.33 20.12
N GLY A 758 -30.88 41.94 18.85
CA GLY A 758 -30.60 42.82 17.70
C GLY A 758 -30.86 42.19 16.36
N ARG A 759 -30.76 42.98 15.32
CA ARG A 759 -30.72 42.48 13.93
C ARG A 759 -29.28 42.23 13.53
N VAL A 760 -29.07 41.16 12.78
CA VAL A 760 -27.75 40.75 12.23
C VAL A 760 -27.96 40.37 10.80
N GLU A 761 -27.21 40.98 9.90
CA GLU A 761 -27.09 40.52 8.51
C GLU A 761 -26.12 39.36 8.45
N VAL A 762 -26.55 38.23 7.88
CA VAL A 762 -25.67 37.08 7.66
C VAL A 762 -25.45 36.87 6.18
N GLU A 763 -24.19 36.60 5.83
CA GLU A 763 -23.78 36.26 4.48
C GLU A 763 -23.01 34.94 4.52
N ALA A 764 -23.45 33.96 3.74
CA ALA A 764 -22.76 32.68 3.57
C ALA A 764 -22.59 32.34 2.10
N GLN A 765 -21.44 31.78 1.74
CA GLN A 765 -21.15 31.28 0.39
C GLN A 765 -20.43 29.96 0.50
N ALA A 766 -20.93 28.98 -0.26
CA ALA A 766 -20.29 27.68 -0.41
C ALA A 766 -19.99 27.41 -1.90
N ARG A 767 -18.79 26.99 -2.22
CA ARG A 767 -18.33 26.60 -3.57
C ARG A 767 -17.68 25.22 -3.51
N CYS A 768 -17.97 24.37 -4.50
CA CYS A 768 -17.39 23.03 -4.54
C CYS A 768 -17.32 22.51 -5.99
N THR A 769 -16.31 21.72 -6.30
CA THR A 769 -16.24 21.01 -7.59
C THR A 769 -17.30 19.91 -7.69
N THR A 770 -17.71 19.34 -6.55
CA THR A 770 -18.84 18.43 -6.42
C THR A 770 -20.13 19.20 -6.10
N PRO A 771 -21.28 18.88 -6.71
CA PRO A 771 -22.53 19.59 -6.44
C PRO A 771 -22.91 19.55 -4.95
N ILE A 772 -23.21 20.71 -4.39
CA ILE A 772 -23.74 20.89 -3.03
C ILE A 772 -25.24 21.13 -3.09
N HIS A 773 -25.96 20.66 -2.06
CA HIS A 773 -27.43 20.62 -2.07
C HIS A 773 -28.06 21.54 -1.01
N ARG A 774 -27.30 21.91 0.01
CA ARG A 774 -27.82 22.76 1.09
C ARG A 774 -26.73 23.63 1.70
N LEU A 775 -27.05 24.87 1.93
CA LEU A 775 -26.28 25.85 2.72
C LEU A 775 -27.18 26.36 3.83
N GLU A 776 -26.70 26.32 5.07
CA GLU A 776 -27.45 26.71 6.26
C GLU A 776 -26.69 27.70 7.11
N VAL A 777 -27.40 28.58 7.77
CA VAL A 777 -26.92 29.36 8.91
C VAL A 777 -27.61 28.84 10.17
N VAL A 778 -26.82 28.57 11.18
CA VAL A 778 -27.31 28.08 12.48
C VAL A 778 -27.11 29.12 13.57
N TRP A 779 -28.09 29.23 14.47
CA TRP A 779 -28.07 30.02 15.69
C TRP A 779 -28.22 29.07 16.87
N ASN A 780 -27.20 29.00 17.75
CA ASN A 780 -27.16 28.08 18.87
C ASN A 780 -27.53 26.63 18.50
N GLY A 781 -27.05 26.19 17.31
CA GLY A 781 -27.31 24.87 16.76
C GLY A 781 -28.63 24.66 16.01
N ARG A 782 -29.52 25.67 16.00
CA ARG A 782 -30.79 25.63 15.24
C ARG A 782 -30.65 26.32 13.90
N VAL A 783 -31.16 25.71 12.83
CA VAL A 783 -31.20 26.35 11.53
C VAL A 783 -32.11 27.56 11.55
N VAL A 784 -31.59 28.73 11.20
CA VAL A 784 -32.31 30.01 11.17
C VAL A 784 -32.43 30.58 9.76
N ALA A 785 -31.59 30.14 8.83
CA ALA A 785 -31.69 30.44 7.40
C ALA A 785 -31.15 29.28 6.60
N SER A 786 -31.71 29.01 5.43
CA SER A 786 -31.25 27.92 4.57
C SER A 786 -31.54 28.19 3.09
N GLN A 787 -30.58 27.80 2.24
CA GLN A 787 -30.74 27.73 0.80
C GLN A 787 -30.61 26.24 0.41
N VAL A 788 -31.61 25.72 -0.34
CA VAL A 788 -31.69 24.34 -0.77
C VAL A 788 -31.75 24.27 -2.28
N GLU A 789 -30.92 23.42 -2.88
CA GLU A 789 -30.92 23.14 -4.31
C GLU A 789 -31.05 21.62 -4.51
N ALA A 790 -32.25 21.19 -4.92
CA ALA A 790 -32.60 19.77 -4.98
C ALA A 790 -31.73 18.96 -5.97
N ARG A 791 -31.31 19.58 -7.07
CA ARG A 791 -30.43 18.96 -8.08
C ARG A 791 -28.93 19.07 -7.75
N GLY A 792 -28.60 19.90 -6.77
CA GLY A 792 -27.26 20.30 -6.44
C GLY A 792 -26.70 21.35 -7.41
N THR A 793 -25.83 22.20 -6.88
CA THR A 793 -25.11 23.23 -7.64
C THR A 793 -23.69 23.33 -7.15
N ARG A 794 -22.81 23.90 -7.94
CA ARG A 794 -21.41 24.11 -7.58
C ARG A 794 -21.19 25.34 -6.70
N GLU A 795 -22.23 26.20 -6.58
CA GLU A 795 -22.20 27.39 -5.73
C GLU A 795 -23.58 27.64 -5.11
N LEU A 796 -23.59 27.87 -3.81
CA LEU A 796 -24.74 28.36 -3.05
C LEU A 796 -24.37 29.65 -2.34
N ARG A 797 -25.30 30.59 -2.31
CA ARG A 797 -25.18 31.87 -1.60
C ARG A 797 -26.41 32.09 -0.76
N LEU A 798 -26.23 32.60 0.43
CA LEU A 798 -27.32 32.95 1.36
C LEU A 798 -27.00 34.32 1.96
N LYS A 799 -27.98 35.23 1.90
CA LYS A 799 -27.91 36.54 2.54
C LYS A 799 -29.28 36.82 3.18
N GLU A 800 -29.24 36.98 4.51
CA GLU A 800 -30.48 37.13 5.26
C GLU A 800 -30.28 38.10 6.44
N ASN A 801 -31.39 38.72 6.86
CA ASN A 801 -31.44 39.55 8.07
C ASN A 801 -32.14 38.78 9.19
N LEU A 802 -31.43 38.48 10.23
CA LEU A 802 -31.92 37.70 11.36
C LEU A 802 -32.22 38.61 12.54
N THR A 803 -33.27 38.31 13.27
CA THR A 803 -33.55 38.94 14.59
C THR A 803 -33.14 37.92 15.66
N LEU A 804 -32.14 38.28 16.46
CA LEU A 804 -31.57 37.41 17.47
C LEU A 804 -31.86 37.96 18.86
N SER A 805 -32.05 37.09 19.83
CA SER A 805 -32.32 37.42 21.23
C SER A 805 -31.23 36.87 22.14
N GLY A 806 -30.60 37.74 22.92
CA GLY A 806 -29.57 37.36 23.90
C GLY A 806 -28.22 36.94 23.34
N PRO A 807 -27.33 36.43 24.21
CA PRO A 807 -26.03 35.92 23.80
C PRO A 807 -26.15 34.56 23.09
N GLY A 808 -25.24 34.29 22.17
CA GLY A 808 -25.21 33.05 21.41
C GLY A 808 -24.06 32.97 20.41
N TRP A 809 -24.24 32.14 19.39
CA TRP A 809 -23.28 31.98 18.31
C TRP A 809 -23.97 31.67 16.98
N LEU A 810 -23.36 32.15 15.91
CA LEU A 810 -23.77 31.94 14.55
C LEU A 810 -22.68 31.19 13.80
N ALA A 811 -23.06 30.25 12.96
CA ALA A 811 -22.13 29.57 12.05
C ALA A 811 -22.83 29.20 10.75
N ALA A 812 -22.06 29.02 9.67
CA ALA A 812 -22.52 28.45 8.43
C ALA A 812 -22.10 27.00 8.28
N ARG A 813 -22.95 26.20 7.60
CA ARG A 813 -22.64 24.83 7.27
C ARG A 813 -23.25 24.45 5.92
N CYS A 814 -22.60 23.57 5.20
CA CYS A 814 -23.13 23.10 3.91
C CYS A 814 -22.83 21.62 3.70
N PHE A 815 -23.62 20.98 2.86
CA PHE A 815 -23.40 19.59 2.52
C PHE A 815 -23.97 19.20 1.15
N SER A 816 -23.43 18.09 0.65
CA SER A 816 -23.84 17.42 -0.57
C SER A 816 -24.57 16.11 -0.23
N ARG A 817 -25.38 15.62 -1.19
CA ARG A 817 -25.89 14.25 -1.16
C ARG A 817 -24.86 13.23 -1.65
N PHE A 818 -23.79 13.71 -2.26
CA PHE A 818 -22.68 12.85 -2.67
C PHE A 818 -21.77 12.57 -1.48
N GLU A 819 -21.16 11.40 -1.50
CA GLU A 819 -20.24 10.92 -0.48
C GLU A 819 -18.97 10.43 -1.13
N SER A 820 -17.83 10.66 -0.49
CA SER A 820 -16.63 9.86 -0.73
C SER A 820 -16.73 8.54 0.04
N PHE A 821 -15.81 7.61 -0.19
CA PHE A 821 -15.81 6.32 0.50
C PHE A 821 -15.72 6.47 2.04
N TRP A 822 -15.03 7.50 2.54
CA TRP A 822 -14.77 7.72 3.96
C TRP A 822 -15.49 8.92 4.55
N SER A 823 -16.10 9.77 3.75
CA SER A 823 -16.63 11.05 4.22
C SER A 823 -17.87 11.51 3.46
N ARG A 824 -18.74 12.21 4.14
CA ARG A 824 -19.69 13.10 3.49
C ARG A 824 -18.98 14.33 2.93
N ILE A 825 -19.46 14.85 1.83
CA ILE A 825 -19.02 16.14 1.28
C ILE A 825 -19.73 17.24 2.04
N ALA A 826 -19.03 17.84 3.02
CA ALA A 826 -19.58 18.81 3.94
C ALA A 826 -18.53 19.84 4.39
N ALA A 827 -18.98 20.98 4.84
CA ALA A 827 -18.12 21.97 5.51
C ALA A 827 -18.89 22.69 6.61
N HIS A 828 -18.16 23.13 7.63
CA HIS A 828 -18.70 23.88 8.76
C HIS A 828 -17.69 24.94 9.22
N THR A 829 -18.15 26.19 9.44
CA THR A 829 -17.30 27.27 9.96
C THR A 829 -17.19 27.20 11.47
N SER A 830 -16.12 27.73 12.04
CA SER A 830 -16.13 28.19 13.42
C SER A 830 -17.20 29.26 13.63
N PRO A 831 -17.63 29.50 14.88
CA PRO A 831 -18.68 30.46 15.18
C PRO A 831 -18.25 31.93 15.07
N VAL A 832 -19.21 32.82 14.74
CA VAL A 832 -19.23 34.22 15.15
C VAL A 832 -19.99 34.29 16.45
N TYR A 833 -19.43 34.89 17.46
CA TYR A 833 -20.03 34.96 18.79
C TYR A 833 -20.90 36.23 18.94
N VAL A 834 -22.02 36.11 19.62
CA VAL A 834 -22.91 37.24 19.97
C VAL A 834 -22.91 37.35 21.47
N THR A 835 -22.51 38.49 21.98
CA THR A 835 -22.43 38.76 23.42
C THR A 835 -23.35 39.91 23.81
N THR A 836 -23.76 39.89 25.07
CA THR A 836 -24.54 40.97 25.70
C THR A 836 -23.91 41.27 27.05
N PRO A 837 -23.53 42.52 27.35
CA PRO A 837 -22.95 42.87 28.62
C PRO A 837 -23.81 42.41 29.81
N GLY A 838 -23.18 41.72 30.75
CA GLY A 838 -23.85 41.19 31.93
C GLY A 838 -24.70 39.91 31.71
N GLN A 839 -24.72 39.38 30.51
CA GLN A 839 -25.37 38.08 30.21
C GLN A 839 -24.34 37.08 29.67
N GLU A 840 -24.27 35.95 30.32
CA GLU A 840 -23.42 34.83 29.87
C GLU A 840 -24.25 33.80 29.10
N LEU A 841 -23.77 33.31 27.97
CA LEU A 841 -24.35 32.13 27.35
C LEU A 841 -24.06 30.90 28.21
N PHE A 842 -25.09 30.32 28.77
CA PHE A 842 -24.98 29.19 29.70
C PHE A 842 -26.13 28.21 29.54
N SER A 843 -25.84 26.93 29.72
CA SER A 843 -26.81 25.85 29.68
C SER A 843 -26.64 24.92 30.89
N ALA A 844 -27.53 25.05 31.89
CA ALA A 844 -27.51 24.20 33.09
C ALA A 844 -27.61 22.69 32.77
N PRO A 845 -28.42 22.22 31.78
CA PRO A 845 -28.41 20.82 31.37
C PRO A 845 -27.05 20.35 30.82
N VAL A 846 -26.35 21.19 30.03
CA VAL A 846 -25.02 20.88 29.52
C VAL A 846 -23.98 20.86 30.64
N ALA A 847 -23.99 21.82 31.55
CA ALA A 847 -23.11 21.81 32.72
C ALA A 847 -23.31 20.56 33.58
N SER A 848 -24.56 20.13 33.79
CA SER A 848 -24.86 18.86 34.46
C SER A 848 -24.38 17.63 33.67
N TYR A 849 -24.41 17.66 32.33
CA TYR A 849 -23.85 16.63 31.50
C TYR A 849 -22.32 16.58 31.65
N MET A 850 -21.65 17.71 31.62
CA MET A 850 -20.18 17.79 31.82
C MET A 850 -19.77 17.21 33.18
N LEU A 851 -20.50 17.55 34.27
CA LEU A 851 -20.22 17.01 35.60
C LEU A 851 -20.29 15.48 35.61
N ARG A 852 -21.28 14.87 34.96
CA ARG A 852 -21.37 13.40 34.85
C ARG A 852 -20.18 12.77 34.12
N LEU A 853 -19.67 13.43 33.07
CA LEU A 853 -18.48 12.94 32.34
C LEU A 853 -17.23 13.03 33.20
N ILE A 854 -17.05 14.18 33.91
CA ILE A 854 -15.94 14.39 34.85
C ILE A 854 -15.98 13.34 35.98
N ASP A 855 -17.19 13.09 36.56
CA ASP A 855 -17.37 12.06 37.58
C ASP A 855 -17.01 10.67 37.10
N GLY A 856 -17.41 10.35 35.88
CA GLY A 856 -17.09 9.04 35.25
C GLY A 856 -15.58 8.85 35.06
N ALA A 857 -14.90 9.85 34.52
CA ALA A 857 -13.45 9.79 34.30
C ALA A 857 -12.67 9.72 35.65
N GLU A 858 -13.07 10.51 36.64
CA GLU A 858 -12.49 10.45 38.00
C GLU A 858 -12.70 9.08 38.65
N SER A 859 -13.90 8.50 38.52
CA SER A 859 -14.20 7.16 39.01
C SER A 859 -13.32 6.11 38.37
N TRP A 860 -13.16 6.17 37.05
CA TRP A 860 -12.25 5.26 36.34
C TRP A 860 -10.80 5.41 36.83
N ALA A 861 -10.30 6.63 36.96
CA ALA A 861 -8.95 6.88 37.48
C ALA A 861 -8.76 6.32 38.90
N ARG A 862 -9.79 6.41 39.72
CA ARG A 862 -9.77 5.91 41.13
C ARG A 862 -9.87 4.39 41.20
N GLU A 863 -10.65 3.76 40.37
CA GLU A 863 -11.06 2.36 40.56
C GLU A 863 -10.32 1.40 39.67
N LEU A 864 -10.02 1.81 38.40
CA LEU A 864 -9.55 0.90 37.38
C LEU A 864 -8.18 1.23 36.81
N ALA A 865 -7.76 2.49 36.78
CA ALA A 865 -6.45 2.86 36.24
C ALA A 865 -5.31 2.24 37.02
N THR A 866 -4.26 1.83 36.31
CA THR A 866 -3.03 1.37 36.98
C THR A 866 -2.39 2.53 37.75
N ARG A 867 -2.09 2.31 39.07
CA ARG A 867 -1.65 3.36 39.94
C ARG A 867 -0.22 3.82 39.66
N PRO A 868 0.01 5.11 39.47
CA PRO A 868 1.33 5.71 39.59
C PRO A 868 1.74 5.85 41.07
N ASP A 869 2.85 6.54 41.33
CA ASP A 869 3.19 6.97 42.67
C ASP A 869 2.12 7.91 43.28
N PRO A 870 2.05 8.04 44.60
CA PRO A 870 1.00 8.81 45.26
C PRO A 870 0.93 10.30 44.86
N GLU A 871 2.09 10.93 44.57
CA GLU A 871 2.15 12.34 44.18
C GLU A 871 1.58 12.56 42.79
N THR A 872 1.99 11.73 41.82
CA THR A 872 1.45 11.72 40.45
C THR A 872 -0.04 11.43 40.46
N PHE A 873 -0.49 10.47 41.28
CA PHE A 873 -1.91 10.15 41.35
C PHE A 873 -2.74 11.31 41.87
N GLU A 874 -2.25 12.06 42.90
CA GLU A 874 -2.92 13.26 43.37
C GLU A 874 -2.98 14.36 42.30
N ARG A 875 -1.95 14.53 41.47
CA ARG A 875 -1.99 15.44 40.32
C ARG A 875 -3.08 15.06 39.33
N VAL A 876 -3.16 13.77 38.98
CA VAL A 876 -4.21 13.26 38.07
C VAL A 876 -5.60 13.59 38.64
N LEU A 877 -5.86 13.26 39.89
CA LEU A 877 -7.16 13.52 40.50
C LEU A 877 -7.47 15.02 40.67
N ALA A 878 -6.46 15.85 40.83
CA ALA A 878 -6.63 17.31 40.93
C ALA A 878 -7.23 17.90 39.64
N VAL A 879 -6.95 17.35 38.48
CA VAL A 879 -7.57 17.80 37.22
C VAL A 879 -9.09 17.69 37.28
N PHE A 880 -9.62 16.54 37.67
CA PHE A 880 -11.07 16.31 37.75
C PHE A 880 -11.73 17.15 38.88
N ARG A 881 -11.08 17.27 40.04
CA ARG A 881 -11.58 18.10 41.13
C ARG A 881 -11.66 19.58 40.72
N ASN A 882 -10.63 20.10 40.05
CA ASN A 882 -10.60 21.50 39.62
C ASN A 882 -11.63 21.76 38.52
N ALA A 883 -11.77 20.83 37.56
CA ALA A 883 -12.77 20.90 36.51
C ALA A 883 -14.21 20.90 37.10
N ARG A 884 -14.47 19.99 38.02
CA ARG A 884 -15.76 19.96 38.76
C ARG A 884 -16.02 21.30 39.42
N ALA A 885 -15.07 21.83 40.21
CA ALA A 885 -15.22 23.10 40.90
C ALA A 885 -15.52 24.25 39.93
N ALA A 886 -14.86 24.29 38.75
CA ALA A 886 -15.12 25.31 37.73
C ALA A 886 -16.53 25.21 37.14
N VAL A 887 -17.04 24.01 36.85
CA VAL A 887 -18.39 23.82 36.33
C VAL A 887 -19.44 24.09 37.39
N ASP A 888 -19.24 23.65 38.65
CA ASP A 888 -20.15 23.89 39.77
C ASP A 888 -20.25 25.39 40.13
N GLU A 889 -19.16 26.13 40.02
CA GLU A 889 -19.17 27.56 40.23
C GLU A 889 -20.02 28.30 39.19
N ARG A 890 -19.87 27.94 37.91
CA ARG A 890 -20.70 28.49 36.83
C ARG A 890 -22.17 28.11 37.02
N LEU A 891 -22.46 26.84 37.40
CA LEU A 891 -23.83 26.39 37.66
C LEU A 891 -24.48 27.13 38.82
N ARG A 892 -23.71 27.47 39.90
CA ARG A 892 -24.21 28.28 41.04
C ARG A 892 -24.52 29.71 40.66
N ARG A 893 -23.71 30.35 39.79
CA ARG A 893 -23.94 31.73 39.32
C ARG A 893 -25.23 31.88 38.49
N HIS A 894 -25.71 30.77 37.90
CA HIS A 894 -26.87 30.77 37.01
C HIS A 894 -28.12 30.11 37.66
N ARG A 895 -28.03 29.69 38.89
CA ARG A 895 -29.17 29.33 39.74
C ARG A 895 -29.75 30.59 40.41
#